data_04332303cbab2ec62dfdf825631e057a
#
_entry.id   04332303cbab2ec62dfdf825631e057a
#
_cell.length_a   1.000
_cell.length_b   1.000
_cell.length_c   1.000
_cell.angle_alpha   90.00
_cell.angle_beta   90.00
_cell.angle_gamma   90.00
#
_symmetry.space_group_name_H-M   'P 1'
#
loop_
_entity.id
_entity.type
_entity.pdbx_description
1 polymer ?
#
loop_
_entity_poly.entity_id
_entity_poly.type
_entity_poly.pdbx_seq_one_letter_code
_entity_poly.pdbx_strand_id
1 'polypeptide(L)'
;MDTSRVRSMLLSLPALLQLVAAGSQPRPDTMPRGCPSHCQCDLDGRMLLKVDCSDLGLSELPSNLSVFTSYLDLSMNNISQLPPSLLHSLRFLEELRLAGNALTHIPKGAFAGLHSLKVLMLQNNQLRQVPSEALQNLRSLQSLRLDANHISYVPPSCFSGLHSLRHLWLDDNALTEVPVQAFRSLSALQAMTLALNKIHHIPDLAFGNLSSLVVLHLHNNRIHSLGKKCFDGLHSLETLDLNYNNLDEFPTAIKTLSNLKELGFHSNNIRSIPEKAFVGNPSLITIHFYDNPIQFVGISAFQHLPELRTLTLNGASQITEFPDLTGTGNLESLTLTGAKISSLPQTVCDQLPNLQVLDLSYNLLEDLPSLSGCQKLQKIDLRYNEIYEVKGGTFEQLFNLRSLNLAWNKIAIIHPNAFSTLPSLIKLDLSSNLLTSFPVTGLHGLTHLKLTGNRALRSLIPSANFPELKIIEMPYAYQCCAFGACENVHKVSNQWSKTGNSSVDDLPKKDAGLLQVPDERDLEDFLLDFEEDLKALHSLQCSPSPGPFKPCDHLFGSWLIRIGVWTIAVLALSCNALVTSAVFRTTLYISSIKLLIGVIAVVNMLMGVSSAVLAVVDTFTFGSFAQHGAWWEDGIGCQIVGFLSIFASESSVFLLTLAALERSFSVKCSSKFEMKTPLSSLKVIILLCVLLALTIATVPLLGSSKYNASPLCLPLPFGEPSTTGYMVALVLLNSLCFLIMTIAYTKLYCNLEKGDLENLWDCSMVKHIALLLFTDCVLYCPVAFLSFSSLLNLTFISPEVIKFILLVIVPLPACLNPLLYIVFNPHFKEDLGSLGKQTHFWTRSKHPSLLSINSDDVEKRSCDSTQALVAFTHASIAYDLPSDSGSSPAYPVTESCHLSSVAFVPCL
;
A
#
# COMPACT_ATOMS: atom_id res chain seq x y z
N MET A 1 21.78 2.39 6.27
CA MET A 1 21.82 3.86 6.35
C MET A 1 21.13 4.27 7.63
N ASP A 2 21.95 4.75 8.51
CA ASP A 2 21.70 5.53 9.73
C ASP A 2 20.50 5.27 10.64
N THR A 3 20.75 4.53 11.70
CA THR A 3 19.89 4.29 12.87
C THR A 3 20.16 5.25 14.04
N SER A 4 20.68 6.47 13.80
CA SER A 4 21.15 7.40 14.85
C SER A 4 20.20 8.56 15.21
N ARG A 5 18.94 8.58 14.71
CA ARG A 5 18.01 9.71 14.97
C ARG A 5 16.72 9.40 15.75
N VAL A 6 16.60 8.24 16.37
CA VAL A 6 15.41 7.88 17.19
C VAL A 6 15.69 7.92 18.71
N ARG A 7 16.87 8.32 19.14
CA ARG A 7 17.26 8.32 20.58
C ARG A 7 17.12 9.64 21.33
N SER A 8 16.51 10.68 20.78
CA SER A 8 16.48 12.01 21.44
C SER A 8 15.09 12.57 21.79
N MET A 9 14.03 11.75 21.81
CA MET A 9 12.68 12.23 22.16
C MET A 9 11.96 11.43 23.28
N LEU A 10 12.68 10.74 24.15
CA LEU A 10 12.11 10.04 25.31
C LEU A 10 12.84 10.39 26.62
N LEU A 11 13.08 11.69 26.83
CA LEU A 11 13.64 12.20 28.11
C LEU A 11 12.85 13.42 28.61
N SER A 12 11.53 13.25 28.83
CA SER A 12 10.79 14.22 29.67
C SER A 12 9.45 13.63 30.15
N LEU A 13 9.49 12.61 30.99
CA LEU A 13 8.36 12.26 31.90
C LEU A 13 8.86 11.39 33.07
N PRO A 14 9.47 11.94 34.08
CA PRO A 14 9.34 11.40 35.41
C PRO A 14 9.16 12.49 36.46
N ALA A 15 7.98 13.08 36.56
CA ALA A 15 7.70 13.99 37.68
C ALA A 15 6.22 14.02 38.14
N LEU A 16 5.41 13.02 37.78
CA LEU A 16 3.98 12.99 38.15
C LEU A 16 3.44 11.64 38.63
N LEU A 17 4.32 10.72 39.06
CA LEU A 17 3.92 9.42 39.63
C LEU A 17 4.52 9.15 41.03
N GLN A 18 4.76 10.18 41.79
CA GLN A 18 5.26 10.04 43.18
C GLN A 18 4.26 10.47 44.27
N LEU A 19 2.96 10.47 44.03
CA LEU A 19 1.98 10.91 45.03
C LEU A 19 0.73 10.01 45.16
N VAL A 20 0.77 8.74 44.78
CA VAL A 20 -0.28 7.77 45.18
C VAL A 20 0.36 6.39 45.41
N ALA A 21 1.12 6.21 46.47
CA ALA A 21 1.41 4.92 47.08
C ALA A 21 1.97 5.10 48.50
N ALA A 22 1.19 5.75 49.35
CA ALA A 22 1.40 5.63 50.79
C ALA A 22 0.34 4.64 51.32
N GLY A 23 0.65 3.35 51.27
CA GLY A 23 -0.24 2.32 51.80
C GLY A 23 0.45 0.97 51.84
N SER A 24 0.96 0.63 53.03
CA SER A 24 1.54 -0.66 53.43
C SER A 24 2.95 -1.00 52.89
N GLN A 25 3.96 -0.56 53.63
CA GLN A 25 5.23 -1.29 53.69
C GLN A 25 4.97 -2.68 54.26
N PRO A 26 5.34 -3.78 53.55
CA PRO A 26 5.60 -5.05 54.22
C PRO A 26 6.87 -4.83 55.06
N ARG A 27 6.87 -5.31 56.28
CA ARG A 27 8.02 -5.36 57.18
C ARG A 27 9.23 -6.04 56.52
N PRO A 28 10.46 -5.69 56.81
CA PRO A 28 11.64 -6.40 56.31
C PRO A 28 11.66 -7.77 56.97
N ASP A 29 10.99 -8.74 56.34
CA ASP A 29 11.12 -10.13 56.66
C ASP A 29 12.50 -10.60 56.20
N THR A 30 13.29 -10.93 57.17
CA THR A 30 14.55 -11.64 57.19
C THR A 30 14.93 -12.29 55.83
N MET A 31 15.82 -11.61 55.07
CA MET A 31 16.53 -12.25 53.98
C MET A 31 17.08 -13.60 54.45
N PRO A 32 16.90 -14.68 53.68
CA PRO A 32 17.46 -15.98 54.03
C PRO A 32 18.97 -15.84 54.26
N ARG A 33 19.52 -16.31 55.37
CA ARG A 33 20.95 -16.27 55.65
C ARG A 33 21.72 -16.83 54.47
N GLY A 34 22.55 -16.00 53.81
CA GLY A 34 23.38 -16.42 52.67
C GLY A 34 22.89 -15.91 51.31
N CYS A 35 21.96 -14.95 51.26
CA CYS A 35 21.63 -14.21 50.04
C CYS A 35 22.65 -13.09 49.78
N PRO A 36 23.26 -13.01 48.59
CA PRO A 36 24.18 -11.91 48.26
C PRO A 36 23.47 -10.54 48.18
N SER A 37 24.18 -9.48 48.45
CA SER A 37 23.64 -8.10 48.30
C SER A 37 23.19 -7.84 46.87
N HIS A 38 22.04 -7.17 46.73
CA HIS A 38 21.40 -6.84 45.45
C HIS A 38 20.74 -8.00 44.68
N CYS A 39 20.94 -9.26 45.07
CA CYS A 39 20.26 -10.41 44.49
C CYS A 39 18.91 -10.68 45.14
N GLN A 40 17.98 -11.27 44.39
CA GLN A 40 16.71 -11.76 44.92
C GLN A 40 16.87 -13.23 45.31
N CYS A 41 16.32 -13.60 46.44
CA CYS A 41 16.48 -14.98 46.92
C CYS A 41 15.18 -15.57 47.44
N ASP A 42 14.83 -16.76 46.91
CA ASP A 42 13.66 -17.54 47.29
C ASP A 42 14.08 -18.94 47.75
N LEU A 43 13.23 -19.59 48.54
CA LEU A 43 13.45 -20.99 48.96
C LEU A 43 12.60 -21.90 48.03
N ASP A 44 13.23 -22.96 47.52
CA ASP A 44 12.50 -23.99 46.79
C ASP A 44 11.73 -24.92 47.76
N GLY A 45 10.86 -25.81 47.19
CA GLY A 45 10.09 -26.79 48.00
C GLY A 45 10.93 -27.76 48.82
N ARG A 46 12.25 -27.77 48.63
CA ARG A 46 13.23 -28.62 49.38
C ARG A 46 14.06 -27.82 50.39
N MET A 47 13.68 -26.59 50.63
CA MET A 47 14.38 -25.60 51.51
C MET A 47 15.78 -25.22 50.99
N LEU A 48 16.06 -25.40 49.70
CA LEU A 48 17.27 -24.92 49.04
C LEU A 48 17.04 -23.50 48.49
N LEU A 49 18.12 -22.73 48.40
CA LEU A 49 18.08 -21.33 48.01
C LEU A 49 18.13 -21.20 46.47
N LYS A 50 17.17 -20.46 45.90
CA LYS A 50 17.24 -19.92 44.54
C LYS A 50 17.74 -18.50 44.63
N VAL A 51 18.81 -18.17 43.91
CA VAL A 51 19.49 -16.89 43.92
C VAL A 51 19.41 -16.30 42.50
N ASP A 52 18.73 -15.20 42.37
CA ASP A 52 18.65 -14.44 41.12
C ASP A 52 19.42 -13.11 41.24
N CYS A 53 20.50 -13.01 40.49
CA CYS A 53 21.38 -11.86 40.40
C CYS A 53 21.43 -11.38 38.93
N SER A 54 20.38 -11.58 38.14
CA SER A 54 20.35 -11.18 36.73
C SER A 54 20.19 -9.68 36.57
N ASP A 55 20.79 -9.10 35.50
CA ASP A 55 20.69 -7.70 35.09
C ASP A 55 21.05 -6.65 36.17
N LEU A 56 22.07 -6.97 36.96
CA LEU A 56 22.56 -6.09 38.04
C LEU A 56 23.85 -5.34 37.66
N GLY A 57 24.36 -5.49 36.45
CA GLY A 57 25.60 -4.87 35.98
C GLY A 57 26.86 -5.41 36.69
N LEU A 58 26.82 -6.65 37.23
CA LEU A 58 27.92 -7.26 37.93
C LEU A 58 29.11 -7.51 37.02
N SER A 59 30.31 -7.09 37.42
CA SER A 59 31.57 -7.41 36.74
C SER A 59 32.26 -8.68 37.28
N GLU A 60 31.90 -9.08 38.46
CA GLU A 60 32.47 -10.24 39.20
C GLU A 60 31.35 -11.07 39.86
N LEU A 61 31.66 -12.32 40.21
CA LEU A 61 30.74 -13.18 40.93
C LEU A 61 30.53 -12.71 42.38
N PRO A 62 29.30 -12.79 42.93
CA PRO A 62 29.06 -12.45 44.34
C PRO A 62 29.79 -13.40 45.25
N SER A 63 30.49 -12.84 46.28
CA SER A 63 31.39 -13.61 47.16
C SER A 63 30.69 -14.45 48.26
N ASN A 64 29.44 -14.10 48.60
CA ASN A 64 28.71 -14.66 49.76
C ASN A 64 27.57 -15.61 49.35
N LEU A 65 27.85 -16.54 48.43
CA LEU A 65 26.88 -17.56 48.02
C LEU A 65 26.72 -18.64 49.07
N SER A 66 25.46 -18.94 49.41
CA SER A 66 25.13 -20.04 50.32
C SER A 66 25.49 -21.42 49.75
N VAL A 67 26.05 -22.32 50.53
CA VAL A 67 26.28 -23.70 50.13
C VAL A 67 25.00 -24.48 49.80
N PHE A 68 23.84 -24.01 50.24
CA PHE A 68 22.53 -24.59 49.97
C PHE A 68 21.85 -23.98 48.73
N THR A 69 22.59 -23.23 47.86
CA THR A 69 22.06 -22.70 46.61
C THR A 69 21.83 -23.84 45.60
N SER A 70 20.59 -23.99 45.12
CA SER A 70 20.19 -24.95 44.07
C SER A 70 20.09 -24.32 42.70
N TYR A 71 19.80 -23.02 42.63
CA TYR A 71 19.67 -22.25 41.41
C TYR A 71 20.41 -20.92 41.54
N LEU A 72 21.22 -20.59 40.55
CA LEU A 72 21.98 -19.35 40.52
C LEU A 72 21.88 -18.72 39.11
N ASP A 73 21.22 -17.57 39.02
CA ASP A 73 21.13 -16.78 37.81
C ASP A 73 22.04 -15.56 37.89
N LEU A 74 23.00 -15.49 37.00
CA LEU A 74 23.95 -14.40 36.81
C LEU A 74 23.86 -13.83 35.38
N SER A 75 22.75 -14.09 34.69
CA SER A 75 22.56 -13.67 33.30
C SER A 75 22.49 -12.16 33.15
N MET A 76 22.80 -11.65 31.95
CA MET A 76 22.68 -10.24 31.56
C MET A 76 23.53 -9.31 32.43
N ASN A 77 24.75 -9.76 32.82
CA ASN A 77 25.73 -8.98 33.55
C ASN A 77 26.99 -8.69 32.70
N ASN A 78 28.02 -8.14 33.29
CA ASN A 78 29.27 -7.80 32.59
C ASN A 78 30.45 -8.67 33.09
N ILE A 79 30.18 -9.95 33.46
CA ILE A 79 31.16 -10.86 34.01
C ILE A 79 32.09 -11.31 32.87
N SER A 80 33.39 -11.00 32.99
CA SER A 80 34.41 -11.34 31.99
C SER A 80 35.27 -12.54 32.36
N GLN A 81 35.34 -12.91 33.64
CA GLN A 81 36.17 -14.01 34.16
C GLN A 81 35.47 -14.77 35.25
N LEU A 82 35.71 -16.08 35.29
CA LEU A 82 35.26 -16.98 36.35
C LEU A 82 36.48 -17.46 37.17
N PRO A 83 36.66 -16.99 38.40
CA PRO A 83 37.76 -17.46 39.24
C PRO A 83 37.67 -18.97 39.51
N PRO A 84 38.77 -19.71 39.39
CA PRO A 84 38.80 -21.14 39.78
C PRO A 84 38.37 -21.31 41.23
N SER A 85 37.59 -22.32 41.54
CA SER A 85 37.16 -22.71 42.91
C SER A 85 36.11 -21.80 43.61
N LEU A 86 35.67 -20.68 43.08
CA LEU A 86 34.67 -19.86 43.77
C LEU A 86 33.31 -20.57 43.93
N LEU A 87 32.93 -21.34 42.92
CA LEU A 87 31.69 -22.12 42.93
C LEU A 87 31.84 -23.52 43.59
N HIS A 88 33.03 -23.91 44.05
CA HIS A 88 33.36 -25.24 44.54
C HIS A 88 32.48 -25.70 45.73
N SER A 89 32.05 -24.77 46.57
CA SER A 89 31.21 -25.06 47.74
C SER A 89 29.75 -25.36 47.40
N LEU A 90 29.27 -25.04 46.18
CA LEU A 90 27.85 -25.13 45.77
C LEU A 90 27.47 -26.56 45.33
N ARG A 91 27.59 -27.51 46.23
CA ARG A 91 27.37 -28.96 45.93
C ARG A 91 25.91 -29.29 45.55
N PHE A 92 24.94 -28.45 45.94
CA PHE A 92 23.51 -28.61 45.66
C PHE A 92 23.07 -27.85 44.44
N LEU A 93 23.96 -27.13 43.76
CA LEU A 93 23.61 -26.32 42.58
C LEU A 93 23.20 -27.24 41.43
N GLU A 94 21.93 -27.13 41.03
CA GLU A 94 21.32 -27.85 39.91
C GLU A 94 21.30 -27.04 38.62
N GLU A 95 21.16 -25.71 38.70
CA GLU A 95 21.10 -24.81 37.56
C GLU A 95 21.98 -23.59 37.75
N LEU A 96 22.86 -23.35 36.77
CA LEU A 96 23.73 -22.18 36.69
C LEU A 96 23.50 -21.45 35.38
N ARG A 97 23.10 -20.19 35.46
CA ARG A 97 22.89 -19.29 34.32
C ARG A 97 23.94 -18.19 34.28
N LEU A 98 24.69 -18.12 33.20
CA LEU A 98 25.72 -17.14 32.88
C LEU A 98 25.51 -16.52 31.50
N ALA A 99 24.29 -16.58 30.99
CA ALA A 99 23.94 -16.09 29.69
C ALA A 99 24.10 -14.56 29.60
N GLY A 100 24.45 -14.02 28.42
CA GLY A 100 24.51 -12.59 28.21
C GLY A 100 25.60 -11.86 29.00
N ASN A 101 26.78 -12.47 29.14
CA ASN A 101 27.94 -11.93 29.82
C ASN A 101 29.11 -11.64 28.84
N ALA A 102 30.27 -11.27 29.37
CA ALA A 102 31.47 -10.98 28.59
C ALA A 102 32.54 -12.07 28.66
N LEU A 103 32.16 -13.32 28.90
CA LEU A 103 33.09 -14.42 29.09
C LEU A 103 33.83 -14.78 27.81
N THR A 104 35.14 -14.63 27.78
CA THR A 104 35.99 -14.99 26.63
C THR A 104 36.65 -16.37 26.81
N HIS A 105 36.87 -16.75 28.04
CA HIS A 105 37.48 -18.02 28.45
C HIS A 105 36.96 -18.48 29.81
N ILE A 106 36.82 -19.81 30.00
CA ILE A 106 36.44 -20.41 31.26
C ILE A 106 37.62 -21.30 31.70
N PRO A 107 38.32 -20.97 32.82
CA PRO A 107 39.51 -21.69 33.24
C PRO A 107 39.20 -23.08 33.79
N LYS A 108 40.20 -23.95 33.81
CA LYS A 108 40.14 -25.24 34.44
C LYS A 108 39.73 -25.11 35.91
N GLY A 109 38.75 -25.92 36.32
CA GLY A 109 38.26 -25.93 37.70
C GLY A 109 37.21 -24.87 38.02
N ALA A 110 36.79 -24.01 37.07
CA ALA A 110 35.74 -23.02 37.31
C ALA A 110 34.43 -23.64 37.81
N PHE A 111 34.09 -24.85 37.35
CA PHE A 111 32.89 -25.58 37.74
C PHE A 111 33.24 -26.82 38.64
N ALA A 112 34.45 -26.85 39.24
CA ALA A 112 34.82 -27.92 40.17
C ALA A 112 33.88 -27.93 41.37
N GLY A 113 33.47 -29.15 41.81
CA GLY A 113 32.56 -29.31 42.96
C GLY A 113 31.07 -29.29 42.63
N LEU A 114 30.67 -28.85 41.41
CA LEU A 114 29.26 -28.77 40.98
C LEU A 114 28.72 -30.15 40.52
N HIS A 115 28.76 -31.15 41.41
CA HIS A 115 28.40 -32.53 41.06
C HIS A 115 26.90 -32.75 40.79
N SER A 116 26.04 -31.84 41.31
CA SER A 116 24.58 -31.88 41.13
C SER A 116 24.11 -31.08 39.93
N LEU A 117 24.99 -30.35 39.21
CA LEU A 117 24.61 -29.44 38.13
C LEU A 117 23.97 -30.20 36.97
N LYS A 118 22.72 -29.83 36.66
CA LYS A 118 21.88 -30.37 35.57
C LYS A 118 21.82 -29.47 34.38
N VAL A 119 21.78 -28.13 34.62
CA VAL A 119 21.61 -27.10 33.57
C VAL A 119 22.74 -26.09 33.69
N LEU A 120 23.45 -25.86 32.58
CA LEU A 120 24.48 -24.84 32.46
C LEU A 120 24.20 -23.98 31.21
N MET A 121 23.95 -22.70 31.44
CA MET A 121 23.66 -21.73 30.40
C MET A 121 24.81 -20.75 30.21
N LEU A 122 25.48 -20.82 29.06
CA LEU A 122 26.62 -19.98 28.66
C LEU A 122 26.38 -19.25 27.33
N GLN A 123 25.13 -19.19 26.87
CA GLN A 123 24.78 -18.53 25.61
C GLN A 123 24.97 -17.00 25.67
N ASN A 124 25.11 -16.36 24.52
CA ASN A 124 25.34 -14.90 24.40
C ASN A 124 26.59 -14.45 25.17
N ASN A 125 27.74 -15.13 24.96
CA ASN A 125 29.04 -14.76 25.50
C ASN A 125 30.07 -14.57 24.38
N GLN A 126 31.35 -14.52 24.70
CA GLN A 126 32.44 -14.31 23.73
C GLN A 126 33.40 -15.52 23.65
N LEU A 127 32.92 -16.73 23.95
CA LEU A 127 33.71 -17.94 23.94
C LEU A 127 34.16 -18.29 22.50
N ARG A 128 35.44 -18.56 22.29
CA ARG A 128 36.01 -18.96 20.98
C ARG A 128 36.19 -20.49 20.85
N GLN A 129 36.17 -21.22 21.93
CA GLN A 129 36.23 -22.69 21.98
C GLN A 129 35.42 -23.22 23.15
N VAL A 130 35.00 -24.46 23.05
CA VAL A 130 34.31 -25.15 24.18
C VAL A 130 35.28 -25.32 25.33
N PRO A 131 34.92 -24.96 26.58
CA PRO A 131 35.79 -25.03 27.75
C PRO A 131 35.95 -26.46 28.27
N SER A 132 36.64 -27.31 27.54
CA SER A 132 36.75 -28.75 27.75
C SER A 132 37.22 -29.13 29.17
N GLU A 133 38.23 -28.46 29.73
CA GLU A 133 38.78 -28.76 31.04
C GLU A 133 37.85 -28.37 32.20
N ALA A 134 37.00 -27.38 31.99
CA ALA A 134 36.01 -26.97 33.00
C ALA A 134 34.80 -27.91 33.04
N LEU A 135 34.39 -28.46 31.87
CA LEU A 135 33.22 -29.35 31.76
C LEU A 135 33.45 -30.79 32.22
N GLN A 136 34.70 -31.23 32.28
CA GLN A 136 35.09 -32.63 32.40
C GLN A 136 34.47 -33.40 33.59
N ASN A 137 34.14 -32.68 34.69
CA ASN A 137 33.62 -33.29 35.92
C ASN A 137 32.11 -33.18 36.13
N LEU A 138 31.36 -32.58 35.17
CA LEU A 138 29.94 -32.32 35.29
C LEU A 138 29.10 -33.53 34.87
N ARG A 139 29.26 -34.66 35.59
CA ARG A 139 28.64 -35.95 35.22
C ARG A 139 27.10 -35.96 35.24
N SER A 140 26.48 -35.07 36.02
CA SER A 140 25.01 -34.95 36.16
C SER A 140 24.40 -33.95 35.15
N LEU A 141 25.24 -33.29 34.33
CA LEU A 141 24.77 -32.26 33.39
C LEU A 141 23.87 -32.88 32.32
N GLN A 142 22.66 -32.31 32.20
CA GLN A 142 21.64 -32.76 31.26
C GLN A 142 21.44 -31.74 30.11
N SER A 143 21.65 -30.45 30.38
CA SER A 143 21.44 -29.36 29.42
C SER A 143 22.63 -28.42 29.43
N LEU A 144 23.21 -28.21 28.25
CA LEU A 144 24.33 -27.28 28.01
C LEU A 144 24.04 -26.34 26.88
N ARG A 145 23.98 -25.04 27.19
CA ARG A 145 23.79 -23.98 26.19
C ARG A 145 25.09 -23.22 25.92
N LEU A 146 25.55 -23.29 24.72
CA LEU A 146 26.73 -22.59 24.18
C LEU A 146 26.40 -21.76 22.93
N ASP A 147 25.12 -21.62 22.62
CA ASP A 147 24.63 -20.87 21.47
C ASP A 147 25.01 -19.38 21.57
N ALA A 148 25.00 -18.69 20.44
CA ALA A 148 25.34 -17.28 20.32
C ALA A 148 26.70 -16.93 20.98
N ASN A 149 27.76 -17.60 20.55
CA ASN A 149 29.15 -17.36 20.94
C ASN A 149 30.02 -17.20 19.69
N HIS A 150 31.33 -17.26 19.84
CA HIS A 150 32.29 -17.20 18.73
C HIS A 150 33.06 -18.54 18.58
N ILE A 151 32.43 -19.66 18.94
CA ILE A 151 33.09 -20.95 18.95
C ILE A 151 33.40 -21.39 17.52
N SER A 152 34.68 -21.51 17.23
CA SER A 152 35.18 -22.02 15.93
C SER A 152 35.82 -23.39 16.06
N TYR A 153 36.14 -23.83 17.28
CA TYR A 153 36.81 -25.08 17.54
C TYR A 153 36.21 -25.82 18.76
N VAL A 154 35.94 -27.11 18.58
CA VAL A 154 35.43 -28.02 19.60
C VAL A 154 36.50 -29.12 19.84
N PRO A 155 37.19 -29.15 20.99
CA PRO A 155 38.21 -30.16 21.25
C PRO A 155 37.64 -31.59 21.21
N PRO A 156 38.38 -32.59 20.70
CA PRO A 156 37.86 -33.96 20.49
C PRO A 156 37.30 -34.68 21.73
N SER A 157 37.76 -34.35 22.92
CA SER A 157 37.34 -34.99 24.18
C SER A 157 36.57 -34.07 25.12
N CYS A 158 36.10 -32.89 24.62
CA CYS A 158 35.51 -31.87 25.49
C CYS A 158 34.25 -32.31 26.23
N PHE A 159 33.49 -33.25 25.69
CA PHE A 159 32.25 -33.79 26.31
C PHE A 159 32.43 -35.18 26.91
N SER A 160 33.68 -35.71 27.06
CA SER A 160 33.93 -37.08 27.49
C SER A 160 33.38 -37.45 28.88
N GLY A 161 33.16 -36.46 29.77
CA GLY A 161 32.59 -36.65 31.09
C GLY A 161 31.06 -36.46 31.18
N LEU A 162 30.40 -36.02 30.09
CA LEU A 162 29.00 -35.59 30.09
C LEU A 162 28.03 -36.72 29.68
N HIS A 163 28.09 -37.87 30.38
CA HIS A 163 27.29 -39.06 30.03
C HIS A 163 25.77 -38.90 30.24
N SER A 164 25.34 -37.90 31.01
CA SER A 164 23.94 -37.60 31.28
C SER A 164 23.38 -36.49 30.37
N LEU A 165 24.18 -35.94 29.44
CA LEU A 165 23.79 -34.82 28.61
C LEU A 165 22.68 -35.25 27.63
N ARG A 166 21.55 -34.53 27.70
CA ARG A 166 20.37 -34.74 26.86
C ARG A 166 20.19 -33.62 25.82
N HIS A 167 20.56 -32.38 26.16
CA HIS A 167 20.36 -31.22 25.29
C HIS A 167 21.65 -30.44 25.11
N LEU A 168 22.03 -30.19 23.87
CA LEU A 168 23.24 -29.45 23.51
C LEU A 168 22.94 -28.40 22.45
N TRP A 169 23.09 -27.09 22.78
CA TRP A 169 22.96 -25.98 21.87
C TRP A 169 24.33 -25.44 21.50
N LEU A 170 24.64 -25.44 20.20
CA LEU A 170 25.87 -24.91 19.60
C LEU A 170 25.53 -24.00 18.39
N ASP A 171 24.28 -23.60 18.28
CA ASP A 171 23.80 -22.72 17.21
C ASP A 171 24.38 -21.31 17.38
N ASP A 172 24.32 -20.53 16.29
CA ASP A 172 24.87 -19.18 16.22
C ASP A 172 26.33 -19.08 16.70
N ASN A 173 27.20 -19.87 16.04
CA ASN A 173 28.63 -19.95 16.32
C ASN A 173 29.45 -19.86 15.01
N ALA A 174 30.74 -20.14 15.05
CA ALA A 174 31.66 -20.06 13.91
C ALA A 174 32.20 -21.42 13.44
N LEU A 175 31.49 -22.54 13.71
CA LEU A 175 31.91 -23.86 13.33
C LEU A 175 31.92 -24.04 11.81
N THR A 176 33.00 -24.55 11.25
CA THR A 176 33.16 -24.85 9.83
C THR A 176 32.98 -26.32 9.48
N GLU A 177 33.02 -27.19 10.47
CA GLU A 177 32.85 -28.63 10.32
C GLU A 177 32.14 -29.22 11.52
N VAL A 178 31.56 -30.43 11.39
CA VAL A 178 30.94 -31.16 12.47
C VAL A 178 32.02 -31.77 13.35
N PRO A 179 32.04 -31.53 14.67
CA PRO A 179 33.08 -32.05 15.57
C PRO A 179 32.81 -33.51 15.96
N VAL A 180 32.92 -34.42 14.99
CA VAL A 180 32.56 -35.86 15.09
C VAL A 180 33.17 -36.52 16.31
N GLN A 181 34.46 -36.24 16.59
CA GLN A 181 35.18 -36.90 17.70
C GLN A 181 34.65 -36.46 19.07
N ALA A 182 34.19 -35.20 19.18
CA ALA A 182 33.64 -34.70 20.45
C ALA A 182 32.29 -35.32 20.80
N PHE A 183 31.51 -35.74 19.82
CA PHE A 183 30.17 -36.30 20.05
C PHE A 183 30.15 -37.77 20.44
N ARG A 184 31.28 -38.49 20.32
CA ARG A 184 31.34 -39.94 20.55
C ARG A 184 30.88 -40.41 21.93
N SER A 185 30.98 -39.56 22.96
CA SER A 185 30.62 -39.90 24.34
C SER A 185 29.17 -39.56 24.72
N LEU A 186 28.41 -38.92 23.82
CA LEU A 186 27.09 -38.36 24.11
C LEU A 186 25.93 -39.31 23.76
N SER A 187 26.00 -40.58 24.21
CA SER A 187 24.99 -41.62 23.88
C SER A 187 23.58 -41.30 24.42
N ALA A 188 23.45 -40.47 25.45
CA ALA A 188 22.18 -40.08 26.06
C ALA A 188 21.58 -38.80 25.44
N LEU A 189 22.25 -38.19 24.45
CA LEU A 189 21.81 -36.92 23.83
C LEU A 189 20.50 -37.12 23.07
N GLN A 190 19.52 -36.27 23.37
CA GLN A 190 18.17 -36.30 22.79
C GLN A 190 17.94 -35.16 21.82
N ALA A 191 18.51 -33.97 22.08
CA ALA A 191 18.37 -32.81 21.18
C ALA A 191 19.71 -32.10 20.98
N MET A 192 20.02 -31.77 19.74
CA MET A 192 21.20 -31.01 19.36
C MET A 192 20.88 -30.00 18.27
N THR A 193 21.36 -28.76 18.44
CA THR A 193 21.33 -27.74 17.37
C THR A 193 22.74 -27.29 17.01
N LEU A 194 23.03 -27.30 15.72
CA LEU A 194 24.23 -26.78 15.06
C LEU A 194 23.85 -25.70 14.03
N ALA A 195 22.65 -25.18 14.14
CA ALA A 195 22.13 -24.15 13.23
C ALA A 195 22.98 -22.86 13.25
N LEU A 196 22.80 -21.98 12.27
CA LEU A 196 23.45 -20.67 12.25
C LEU A 196 24.98 -20.73 12.39
N ASN A 197 25.60 -21.76 11.78
CA ASN A 197 27.05 -21.93 11.72
C ASN A 197 27.59 -21.77 10.30
N LYS A 198 28.82 -22.21 10.05
CA LYS A 198 29.49 -22.13 8.73
C LYS A 198 29.86 -23.53 8.22
N ILE A 199 29.12 -24.58 8.62
CA ILE A 199 29.41 -25.96 8.25
C ILE A 199 29.18 -26.16 6.76
N HIS A 200 30.15 -26.76 6.04
CA HIS A 200 30.10 -26.94 4.58
C HIS A 200 29.77 -28.38 4.17
N HIS A 201 30.11 -29.37 4.99
CA HIS A 201 29.97 -30.78 4.70
C HIS A 201 29.70 -31.60 5.96
N ILE A 202 28.89 -32.63 5.86
CA ILE A 202 28.65 -33.59 6.94
C ILE A 202 29.29 -34.91 6.51
N PRO A 203 30.34 -35.37 7.21
CA PRO A 203 31.02 -36.58 6.84
C PRO A 203 30.24 -37.84 7.22
N ASP A 204 30.63 -39.01 6.68
CA ASP A 204 30.05 -40.29 7.03
C ASP A 204 30.21 -40.55 8.54
N LEU A 205 29.20 -41.16 9.16
CA LEU A 205 29.13 -41.46 10.58
C LEU A 205 29.32 -40.28 11.52
N ALA A 206 28.97 -39.05 11.06
CA ALA A 206 29.13 -37.81 11.82
C ALA A 206 28.43 -37.87 13.19
N PHE A 207 27.35 -38.56 13.27
CA PHE A 207 26.48 -38.68 14.45
C PHE A 207 26.32 -40.15 14.94
N GLY A 208 27.15 -41.07 14.46
CA GLY A 208 26.94 -42.52 14.58
C GLY A 208 26.77 -43.08 16.00
N ASN A 209 27.22 -42.34 17.02
CA ASN A 209 27.07 -42.79 18.43
C ASN A 209 25.89 -42.14 19.16
N LEU A 210 25.13 -41.27 18.48
CA LEU A 210 24.01 -40.53 19.08
C LEU A 210 22.68 -41.27 18.92
N SER A 211 22.63 -42.54 19.38
CA SER A 211 21.47 -43.42 19.16
C SER A 211 20.17 -42.96 19.83
N SER A 212 20.26 -42.09 20.84
CA SER A 212 19.09 -41.49 21.54
C SER A 212 18.66 -40.17 21.00
N LEU A 213 19.33 -39.65 19.95
CA LEU A 213 19.02 -38.32 19.39
C LEU A 213 17.64 -38.32 18.69
N VAL A 214 16.79 -37.41 19.12
CA VAL A 214 15.42 -37.23 18.63
C VAL A 214 15.33 -36.01 17.68
N VAL A 215 16.03 -34.92 18.03
CA VAL A 215 15.98 -33.66 17.29
C VAL A 215 17.39 -33.23 16.89
N LEU A 216 17.56 -32.94 15.59
CA LEU A 216 18.81 -32.42 15.02
C LEU A 216 18.52 -31.22 14.09
N HIS A 217 18.92 -30.01 14.52
CA HIS A 217 18.86 -28.81 13.73
C HIS A 217 20.21 -28.46 13.09
N LEU A 218 20.21 -28.32 11.76
CA LEU A 218 21.35 -27.97 10.92
C LEU A 218 21.07 -26.78 9.99
N HIS A 219 19.96 -26.09 10.20
CA HIS A 219 19.51 -24.99 9.33
C HIS A 219 20.46 -23.79 9.39
N ASN A 220 20.38 -22.91 8.37
CA ASN A 220 21.23 -21.72 8.27
C ASN A 220 22.72 -22.02 8.37
N ASN A 221 23.18 -23.01 7.58
CA ASN A 221 24.57 -23.33 7.39
C ASN A 221 24.99 -23.15 5.93
N ARG A 222 26.14 -23.73 5.54
CA ARG A 222 26.65 -23.70 4.16
C ARG A 222 26.78 -25.10 3.58
N ILE A 223 25.97 -26.04 4.06
CA ILE A 223 26.08 -27.45 3.71
C ILE A 223 25.73 -27.63 2.24
N HIS A 224 26.70 -28.07 1.44
CA HIS A 224 26.52 -28.36 0.00
C HIS A 224 26.54 -29.87 -0.26
N SER A 225 27.09 -30.67 0.62
CA SER A 225 27.16 -32.12 0.46
C SER A 225 27.05 -32.90 1.78
N LEU A 226 26.44 -34.06 1.67
CA LEU A 226 26.24 -34.98 2.77
C LEU A 226 26.93 -36.32 2.45
N GLY A 227 27.64 -36.89 3.41
CA GLY A 227 28.14 -38.24 3.31
C GLY A 227 27.02 -39.28 3.16
N LYS A 228 27.22 -40.33 2.40
CA LYS A 228 26.19 -41.34 2.16
C LYS A 228 25.70 -42.06 3.42
N LYS A 229 26.49 -42.04 4.47
CA LYS A 229 26.23 -42.68 5.80
C LYS A 229 26.29 -41.65 6.92
N CYS A 230 26.08 -40.36 6.67
CA CYS A 230 26.25 -39.31 7.66
C CYS A 230 25.26 -39.41 8.82
N PHE A 231 24.09 -39.99 8.62
CA PHE A 231 23.04 -40.19 9.60
C PHE A 231 22.93 -41.64 10.11
N ASP A 232 23.82 -42.51 9.69
CA ASP A 232 23.83 -43.92 10.20
C ASP A 232 24.03 -43.90 11.72
N GLY A 233 23.19 -44.66 12.42
CA GLY A 233 23.20 -44.76 13.91
C GLY A 233 22.15 -43.89 14.62
N LEU A 234 21.49 -42.96 13.91
CA LEU A 234 20.44 -42.10 14.47
C LEU A 234 19.07 -42.81 14.47
N HIS A 235 18.96 -43.91 15.21
CA HIS A 235 17.75 -44.75 15.19
C HIS A 235 16.51 -44.11 15.83
N SER A 236 16.70 -43.10 16.69
CA SER A 236 15.63 -42.45 17.43
C SER A 236 15.26 -41.06 16.82
N LEU A 237 15.89 -40.65 15.69
CA LEU A 237 15.68 -39.32 15.14
C LEU A 237 14.27 -39.15 14.58
N GLU A 238 13.57 -38.15 15.11
CA GLU A 238 12.20 -37.76 14.69
C GLU A 238 12.18 -36.49 13.88
N THR A 239 13.05 -35.50 14.21
CA THR A 239 13.11 -34.21 13.52
C THR A 239 14.50 -33.96 12.95
N LEU A 240 14.58 -33.68 11.64
CA LEU A 240 15.79 -33.28 10.93
C LEU A 240 15.52 -31.99 10.15
N ASP A 241 16.21 -30.91 10.52
CA ASP A 241 16.11 -29.62 9.88
C ASP A 241 17.39 -29.25 9.13
N LEU A 242 17.33 -29.26 7.81
CA LEU A 242 18.39 -28.87 6.86
C LEU A 242 18.02 -27.61 6.05
N ASN A 243 17.06 -26.82 6.52
CA ASN A 243 16.60 -25.61 5.84
C ASN A 243 17.71 -24.57 5.71
N TYR A 244 17.61 -23.67 4.73
CA TYR A 244 18.58 -22.58 4.50
C TYR A 244 20.02 -23.10 4.42
N ASN A 245 20.28 -24.04 3.51
CA ASN A 245 21.60 -24.56 3.20
C ASN A 245 21.90 -24.47 1.68
N ASN A 246 22.95 -25.08 1.23
CA ASN A 246 23.40 -25.04 -0.17
C ASN A 246 23.39 -26.45 -0.81
N LEU A 247 22.44 -27.31 -0.41
CA LEU A 247 22.37 -28.67 -0.94
C LEU A 247 22.00 -28.65 -2.43
N ASP A 248 22.83 -29.21 -3.28
CA ASP A 248 22.62 -29.30 -4.74
C ASP A 248 21.89 -30.58 -5.15
N GLU A 249 21.97 -31.64 -4.34
CA GLU A 249 21.41 -32.96 -4.61
C GLU A 249 20.52 -33.42 -3.44
N PHE A 250 19.55 -34.27 -3.75
CA PHE A 250 18.69 -34.90 -2.74
C PHE A 250 19.53 -35.79 -1.81
N PRO A 251 19.45 -35.65 -0.49
CA PRO A 251 20.27 -36.36 0.47
C PRO A 251 19.82 -37.79 0.67
N THR A 252 20.34 -38.74 -0.08
CA THR A 252 19.98 -40.16 -0.01
C THR A 252 20.30 -40.81 1.36
N ALA A 253 21.14 -40.16 2.18
CA ALA A 253 21.49 -40.60 3.53
C ALA A 253 20.29 -40.66 4.49
N ILE A 254 19.18 -39.95 4.22
CA ILE A 254 17.99 -39.97 5.08
C ILE A 254 17.28 -41.34 5.08
N LYS A 255 17.53 -42.19 4.11
CA LYS A 255 16.89 -43.53 4.01
C LYS A 255 17.12 -44.45 5.22
N THR A 256 18.10 -44.16 6.06
CA THR A 256 18.39 -44.90 7.27
C THR A 256 17.56 -44.47 8.49
N LEU A 257 16.81 -43.36 8.35
CA LEU A 257 16.08 -42.73 9.45
C LEU A 257 14.62 -43.20 9.48
N SER A 258 14.39 -44.42 9.98
CA SER A 258 13.05 -45.05 9.96
C SER A 258 12.00 -44.38 10.86
N ASN A 259 12.42 -43.65 11.89
CA ASN A 259 11.54 -42.97 12.85
C ASN A 259 11.35 -41.51 12.55
N LEU A 260 11.91 -41.00 11.44
CA LEU A 260 11.82 -39.60 11.05
C LEU A 260 10.36 -39.18 10.77
N LYS A 261 9.89 -38.15 11.49
CA LYS A 261 8.54 -37.59 11.41
C LYS A 261 8.52 -36.27 10.66
N GLU A 262 9.53 -35.42 10.91
CA GLU A 262 9.61 -34.07 10.33
C GLU A 262 10.93 -33.90 9.59
N LEU A 263 10.85 -33.43 8.36
CA LEU A 263 11.99 -33.23 7.47
C LEU A 263 11.88 -31.90 6.74
N GLY A 264 12.81 -30.99 7.05
CA GLY A 264 12.91 -29.68 6.42
C GLY A 264 14.08 -29.59 5.45
N PHE A 265 13.83 -29.23 4.19
CA PHE A 265 14.82 -28.95 3.15
C PHE A 265 14.57 -27.63 2.43
N HIS A 266 13.70 -26.78 2.93
CA HIS A 266 13.36 -25.55 2.21
C HIS A 266 14.58 -24.61 2.08
N SER A 267 14.54 -23.73 1.10
CA SER A 267 15.60 -22.75 0.81
C SER A 267 16.97 -23.43 0.62
N ASN A 268 17.02 -24.39 -0.30
CA ASN A 268 18.22 -25.07 -0.78
C ASN A 268 18.31 -25.00 -2.32
N ASN A 269 19.28 -25.71 -2.92
CA ASN A 269 19.50 -25.75 -4.37
C ASN A 269 19.13 -27.11 -4.99
N ILE A 270 18.26 -27.90 -4.34
CA ILE A 270 17.91 -29.24 -4.76
C ILE A 270 17.16 -29.18 -6.08
N ARG A 271 17.66 -29.87 -7.12
CA ARG A 271 17.11 -29.86 -8.48
C ARG A 271 16.23 -31.03 -8.81
N SER A 272 16.37 -32.16 -8.09
CA SER A 272 15.60 -33.37 -8.34
C SER A 272 15.33 -34.17 -7.10
N ILE A 273 14.13 -34.76 -7.02
CA ILE A 273 13.74 -35.74 -6.02
C ILE A 273 13.73 -37.09 -6.73
N PRO A 274 14.61 -38.04 -6.37
CA PRO A 274 14.71 -39.30 -7.08
C PRO A 274 13.50 -40.22 -6.83
N GLU A 275 13.33 -41.24 -7.66
CA GLU A 275 12.35 -42.28 -7.40
C GLU A 275 12.63 -42.97 -6.03
N LYS A 276 11.55 -43.35 -5.34
CA LYS A 276 11.64 -44.02 -4.04
C LYS A 276 12.51 -43.25 -3.05
N ALA A 277 12.43 -41.92 -3.10
CA ALA A 277 13.26 -41.02 -2.29
C ALA A 277 13.12 -41.33 -0.77
N PHE A 278 11.91 -41.61 -0.34
CA PHE A 278 11.56 -41.78 1.09
C PHE A 278 11.21 -43.19 1.48
N VAL A 279 11.60 -44.21 0.72
CA VAL A 279 11.24 -45.60 0.97
C VAL A 279 11.72 -46.09 2.35
N GLY A 280 12.73 -45.47 2.94
CA GLY A 280 13.25 -45.80 4.29
C GLY A 280 12.63 -45.00 5.43
N ASN A 281 11.66 -44.13 5.17
CA ASN A 281 11.12 -43.18 6.14
C ASN A 281 9.59 -43.32 6.31
N PRO A 282 9.08 -44.48 6.76
CA PRO A 282 7.63 -44.76 6.81
C PRO A 282 6.89 -43.90 7.87
N SER A 283 7.61 -43.30 8.81
CA SER A 283 7.04 -42.50 9.91
C SER A 283 6.91 -41.01 9.57
N LEU A 284 7.28 -40.57 8.35
CA LEU A 284 7.22 -39.18 7.95
C LEU A 284 5.79 -38.65 8.00
N ILE A 285 5.61 -37.51 8.69
CA ILE A 285 4.36 -36.79 8.88
C ILE A 285 4.38 -35.52 8.03
N THR A 286 5.53 -34.80 7.99
CA THR A 286 5.67 -33.51 7.32
C THR A 286 6.96 -33.42 6.51
N ILE A 287 6.87 -32.92 5.28
CA ILE A 287 8.02 -32.67 4.39
C ILE A 287 7.88 -31.26 3.80
N HIS A 288 8.90 -30.41 3.94
CA HIS A 288 8.95 -29.07 3.40
C HIS A 288 10.07 -28.92 2.36
N PHE A 289 9.69 -28.61 1.11
CA PHE A 289 10.61 -28.43 -0.01
C PHE A 289 10.56 -27.04 -0.66
N TYR A 290 9.82 -26.11 -0.12
CA TYR A 290 9.64 -24.79 -0.76
C TYR A 290 11.01 -24.09 -0.98
N ASP A 291 11.06 -23.14 -1.92
CA ASP A 291 12.28 -22.44 -2.31
C ASP A 291 13.44 -23.36 -2.75
N ASN A 292 13.14 -24.44 -3.45
CA ASN A 292 14.11 -25.25 -4.15
C ASN A 292 13.86 -25.20 -5.67
N PRO A 293 14.90 -25.15 -6.55
CA PRO A 293 14.74 -25.16 -7.99
C PRO A 293 14.49 -26.59 -8.51
N ILE A 294 13.44 -27.27 -8.00
CA ILE A 294 13.15 -28.66 -8.33
C ILE A 294 12.71 -28.73 -9.81
N GLN A 295 13.44 -29.51 -10.59
CA GLN A 295 13.18 -29.73 -12.01
C GLN A 295 12.50 -31.08 -12.28
N PHE A 296 12.76 -32.06 -11.44
CA PHE A 296 12.27 -33.43 -11.62
C PHE A 296 11.83 -34.02 -10.27
N VAL A 297 10.69 -34.69 -10.31
CA VAL A 297 10.18 -35.51 -9.20
C VAL A 297 9.97 -36.93 -9.74
N GLY A 298 10.65 -37.91 -9.16
CA GLY A 298 10.48 -39.30 -9.52
C GLY A 298 9.05 -39.78 -9.31
N ILE A 299 8.52 -40.57 -10.22
CA ILE A 299 7.10 -40.98 -10.23
C ILE A 299 6.71 -41.61 -8.90
N SER A 300 7.59 -42.40 -8.29
CA SER A 300 7.34 -43.09 -7.03
C SER A 300 7.98 -42.40 -5.82
N ALA A 301 8.31 -41.11 -5.92
CA ALA A 301 9.05 -40.40 -4.88
C ALA A 301 8.35 -40.42 -3.52
N PHE A 302 7.03 -40.20 -3.51
CA PHE A 302 6.21 -40.09 -2.29
C PHE A 302 5.35 -41.34 -2.01
N GLN A 303 5.62 -42.44 -2.66
CA GLN A 303 4.93 -43.72 -2.36
C GLN A 303 5.36 -44.29 -1.01
N HIS A 304 4.44 -45.02 -0.39
CA HIS A 304 4.70 -45.77 0.89
C HIS A 304 5.01 -44.86 2.11
N LEU A 305 4.34 -43.69 2.17
CA LEU A 305 4.37 -42.78 3.30
C LEU A 305 3.02 -42.79 4.04
N PRO A 306 2.67 -43.86 4.78
CA PRO A 306 1.33 -44.01 5.35
C PRO A 306 1.00 -42.94 6.41
N GLU A 307 1.98 -42.32 7.05
CA GLU A 307 1.79 -41.33 8.10
C GLU A 307 1.91 -39.89 7.63
N LEU A 308 2.20 -39.66 6.30
CA LEU A 308 2.40 -38.34 5.77
C LEU A 308 1.11 -37.51 5.84
N ARG A 309 1.16 -36.40 6.57
CA ARG A 309 0.03 -35.47 6.75
C ARG A 309 0.21 -34.16 6.00
N THR A 310 1.45 -33.69 5.92
CA THR A 310 1.75 -32.41 5.24
C THR A 310 2.85 -32.59 4.22
N LEU A 311 2.57 -32.16 3.00
CA LEU A 311 3.54 -32.11 1.91
C LEU A 311 3.55 -30.70 1.30
N THR A 312 4.70 -30.00 1.40
CA THR A 312 4.86 -28.64 0.90
C THR A 312 6.00 -28.58 -0.11
N LEU A 313 5.65 -28.34 -1.36
CA LEU A 313 6.56 -28.15 -2.52
C LEU A 313 6.29 -26.77 -3.13
N ASN A 314 6.98 -25.73 -2.65
CA ASN A 314 6.82 -24.37 -3.12
C ASN A 314 8.02 -23.94 -3.96
N GLY A 315 7.80 -23.14 -5.01
CA GLY A 315 8.87 -22.62 -5.86
C GLY A 315 9.49 -23.64 -6.82
N ALA A 316 8.88 -24.81 -7.00
CA ALA A 316 9.37 -25.89 -7.87
C ALA A 316 9.05 -25.60 -9.35
N SER A 317 9.61 -24.52 -9.89
CA SER A 317 9.26 -23.85 -11.17
C SER A 317 9.43 -24.71 -12.44
N GLN A 318 9.95 -25.92 -12.34
CA GLN A 318 10.17 -26.82 -13.49
C GLN A 318 9.28 -28.07 -13.45
N ILE A 319 8.46 -28.27 -12.41
CA ILE A 319 7.51 -29.38 -12.35
C ILE A 319 6.32 -29.05 -13.26
N THR A 320 6.08 -29.89 -14.26
CA THR A 320 4.99 -29.74 -15.24
C THR A 320 3.83 -30.71 -15.00
N GLU A 321 4.07 -31.81 -14.27
CA GLU A 321 3.08 -32.85 -14.02
C GLU A 321 2.83 -32.97 -12.51
N PHE A 322 1.59 -33.32 -12.16
CA PHE A 322 1.22 -33.58 -10.78
C PHE A 322 1.93 -34.85 -10.28
N PRO A 323 2.60 -34.83 -9.11
CA PRO A 323 3.33 -35.99 -8.60
C PRO A 323 2.37 -37.14 -8.23
N ASP A 324 2.83 -38.39 -8.37
CA ASP A 324 2.07 -39.57 -7.93
C ASP A 324 2.11 -39.67 -6.41
N LEU A 325 0.96 -39.49 -5.78
CA LEU A 325 0.77 -39.56 -4.33
C LEU A 325 0.09 -40.85 -3.86
N THR A 326 0.14 -41.90 -4.69
CA THR A 326 -0.43 -43.21 -4.34
C THR A 326 0.23 -43.77 -3.07
N GLY A 327 -0.58 -44.10 -2.07
CA GLY A 327 -0.11 -44.61 -0.78
C GLY A 327 0.09 -43.54 0.30
N THR A 328 -0.26 -42.27 0.03
CA THR A 328 -0.26 -41.18 0.99
C THR A 328 -1.67 -40.83 1.48
N GLY A 329 -2.47 -41.86 1.76
CA GLY A 329 -3.91 -41.70 2.06
C GLY A 329 -4.23 -40.89 3.34
N ASN A 330 -3.26 -40.65 4.20
CA ASN A 330 -3.43 -39.82 5.40
C ASN A 330 -3.04 -38.36 5.19
N LEU A 331 -2.72 -37.93 3.94
CA LEU A 331 -2.36 -36.56 3.64
C LEU A 331 -3.53 -35.60 3.94
N GLU A 332 -3.30 -34.66 4.85
CA GLU A 332 -4.25 -33.63 5.27
C GLU A 332 -4.01 -32.30 4.56
N SER A 333 -2.74 -31.95 4.32
CA SER A 333 -2.36 -30.69 3.67
C SER A 333 -1.39 -30.93 2.51
N LEU A 334 -1.78 -30.44 1.33
CA LEU A 334 -0.96 -30.48 0.11
C LEU A 334 -0.77 -29.07 -0.42
N THR A 335 0.46 -28.60 -0.49
CA THR A 335 0.84 -27.30 -1.06
C THR A 335 1.85 -27.52 -2.17
N LEU A 336 1.47 -27.22 -3.40
CA LEU A 336 2.29 -27.31 -4.62
C LEU A 336 2.21 -25.98 -5.37
N THR A 337 2.96 -24.98 -4.94
CA THR A 337 2.87 -23.61 -5.49
C THR A 337 4.07 -23.24 -6.34
N GLY A 338 3.88 -22.37 -7.32
CA GLY A 338 4.96 -21.87 -8.17
C GLY A 338 5.56 -22.92 -9.11
N ALA A 339 4.81 -23.98 -9.43
CA ALA A 339 5.15 -24.99 -10.43
C ALA A 339 4.50 -24.65 -11.78
N LYS A 340 4.60 -25.53 -12.76
CA LYS A 340 3.96 -25.40 -14.09
C LYS A 340 2.93 -26.48 -14.32
N ILE A 341 2.22 -26.90 -13.28
CA ILE A 341 1.21 -27.95 -13.35
C ILE A 341 0.02 -27.44 -14.18
N SER A 342 -0.29 -28.13 -15.27
CA SER A 342 -1.38 -27.76 -16.17
C SER A 342 -2.67 -28.53 -15.95
N SER A 343 -2.64 -29.69 -15.31
CA SER A 343 -3.81 -30.52 -15.06
C SER A 343 -3.68 -31.33 -13.77
N LEU A 344 -4.82 -31.66 -13.16
CA LEU A 344 -4.93 -32.56 -12.02
C LEU A 344 -5.43 -33.92 -12.45
N PRO A 345 -4.93 -35.04 -11.88
CA PRO A 345 -5.49 -36.37 -12.12
C PRO A 345 -6.95 -36.45 -11.65
N GLN A 346 -7.80 -37.11 -12.42
CA GLN A 346 -9.20 -37.34 -12.02
C GLN A 346 -9.33 -38.16 -10.74
N THR A 347 -8.32 -38.96 -10.42
CA THR A 347 -8.26 -39.87 -9.25
C THR A 347 -7.64 -39.20 -8.02
N VAL A 348 -7.38 -37.87 -8.01
CA VAL A 348 -6.70 -37.18 -6.92
C VAL A 348 -7.41 -37.40 -5.58
N CYS A 349 -8.73 -37.32 -5.57
CA CYS A 349 -9.51 -37.52 -4.35
C CYS A 349 -9.59 -38.98 -3.88
N ASP A 350 -9.48 -39.93 -4.81
CA ASP A 350 -9.41 -41.38 -4.46
C ASP A 350 -8.07 -41.71 -3.78
N GLN A 351 -7.01 -41.03 -4.21
CA GLN A 351 -5.69 -41.17 -3.59
C GLN A 351 -5.56 -40.45 -2.24
N LEU A 352 -6.27 -39.32 -2.05
CA LEU A 352 -6.15 -38.43 -0.91
C LEU A 352 -7.49 -38.21 -0.17
N PRO A 353 -8.10 -39.25 0.41
CA PRO A 353 -9.43 -39.16 1.03
C PRO A 353 -9.46 -38.33 2.31
N ASN A 354 -8.30 -38.05 2.92
CA ASN A 354 -8.19 -37.27 4.14
C ASN A 354 -7.80 -35.81 3.92
N LEU A 355 -7.68 -35.35 2.68
CA LEU A 355 -7.22 -34.02 2.32
C LEU A 355 -8.15 -32.94 2.87
N GLN A 356 -7.58 -32.00 3.65
CA GLN A 356 -8.27 -30.85 4.25
C GLN A 356 -7.86 -29.53 3.60
N VAL A 357 -6.58 -29.37 3.23
CA VAL A 357 -6.03 -28.18 2.61
C VAL A 357 -5.40 -28.55 1.27
N LEU A 358 -5.82 -27.87 0.21
CA LEU A 358 -5.25 -28.00 -1.13
C LEU A 358 -4.84 -26.61 -1.63
N ASP A 359 -3.53 -26.37 -1.74
CA ASP A 359 -2.97 -25.14 -2.30
C ASP A 359 -2.19 -25.48 -3.58
N LEU A 360 -2.74 -25.05 -4.71
CA LEU A 360 -2.15 -25.18 -6.05
C LEU A 360 -1.99 -23.79 -6.70
N SER A 361 -1.78 -22.77 -5.90
CA SER A 361 -1.61 -21.41 -6.39
C SER A 361 -0.34 -21.27 -7.23
N TYR A 362 -0.33 -20.28 -8.13
CA TYR A 362 0.80 -20.00 -9.04
C TYR A 362 1.20 -21.17 -9.93
N ASN A 363 0.21 -21.83 -10.54
CA ASN A 363 0.39 -22.90 -11.52
C ASN A 363 -0.20 -22.51 -12.90
N LEU A 364 -0.35 -23.47 -13.80
CA LEU A 364 -0.90 -23.29 -15.15
C LEU A 364 -2.18 -24.11 -15.36
N LEU A 365 -2.97 -24.34 -14.31
CA LEU A 365 -4.19 -25.13 -14.39
C LEU A 365 -5.22 -24.44 -15.29
N GLU A 366 -5.64 -25.11 -16.36
CA GLU A 366 -6.65 -24.61 -17.28
C GLU A 366 -8.06 -25.11 -16.93
N ASP A 367 -8.16 -26.34 -16.43
CA ASP A 367 -9.43 -27.01 -16.10
C ASP A 367 -9.33 -27.71 -14.74
N LEU A 368 -10.45 -27.88 -14.07
CA LEU A 368 -10.54 -28.54 -12.77
C LEU A 368 -11.34 -29.83 -12.89
N PRO A 369 -10.82 -30.98 -12.43
CA PRO A 369 -11.61 -32.20 -12.29
C PRO A 369 -12.65 -32.04 -11.18
N SER A 370 -13.59 -32.99 -11.09
CA SER A 370 -14.48 -33.04 -9.93
C SER A 370 -13.68 -33.41 -8.67
N LEU A 371 -13.85 -32.62 -7.62
CA LEU A 371 -13.23 -32.83 -6.31
C LEU A 371 -14.20 -33.51 -5.32
N SER A 372 -15.32 -34.06 -5.79
CA SER A 372 -16.40 -34.62 -4.96
C SER A 372 -15.95 -35.74 -4.02
N GLY A 373 -14.87 -36.46 -4.34
CA GLY A 373 -14.30 -37.50 -3.46
C GLY A 373 -13.53 -36.96 -2.24
N CYS A 374 -13.06 -35.70 -2.30
CA CYS A 374 -12.29 -35.07 -1.22
C CYS A 374 -13.19 -34.44 -0.13
N GLN A 375 -14.07 -35.20 0.49
CA GLN A 375 -15.12 -34.70 1.38
C GLN A 375 -14.63 -33.96 2.63
N LYS A 376 -13.37 -34.11 3.03
CA LYS A 376 -12.76 -33.43 4.21
C LYS A 376 -12.15 -32.08 3.88
N LEU A 377 -12.13 -31.65 2.60
CA LEU A 377 -11.56 -30.35 2.20
C LEU A 377 -12.23 -29.19 2.93
N GLN A 378 -11.40 -28.37 3.54
CA GLN A 378 -11.77 -27.14 4.27
C GLN A 378 -11.27 -25.89 3.55
N LYS A 379 -10.10 -25.95 2.92
CA LYS A 379 -9.47 -24.85 2.20
C LYS A 379 -8.97 -25.30 0.84
N ILE A 380 -9.32 -24.54 -0.20
CA ILE A 380 -8.79 -24.69 -1.57
C ILE A 380 -8.25 -23.33 -2.00
N ASP A 381 -6.96 -23.30 -2.38
CA ASP A 381 -6.33 -22.13 -2.98
C ASP A 381 -5.84 -22.47 -4.41
N LEU A 382 -6.45 -21.79 -5.39
CA LEU A 382 -6.17 -21.97 -6.83
C LEU A 382 -5.84 -20.61 -7.49
N ARG A 383 -5.44 -19.62 -6.70
CA ARG A 383 -5.11 -18.30 -7.26
C ARG A 383 -3.91 -18.36 -8.20
N TYR A 384 -3.85 -17.40 -9.13
CA TYR A 384 -2.78 -17.31 -10.13
C TYR A 384 -2.63 -18.60 -10.97
N ASN A 385 -3.74 -19.03 -11.58
CA ASN A 385 -3.79 -20.12 -12.55
C ASN A 385 -4.41 -19.63 -13.87
N GLU A 386 -4.69 -20.53 -14.80
CA GLU A 386 -5.28 -20.22 -16.10
C GLU A 386 -6.71 -20.74 -16.27
N ILE A 387 -7.40 -21.01 -15.16
CA ILE A 387 -8.76 -21.56 -15.14
C ILE A 387 -9.72 -20.60 -15.83
N TYR A 388 -10.49 -21.10 -16.83
CA TYR A 388 -11.42 -20.29 -17.59
C TYR A 388 -12.90 -20.56 -17.29
N GLU A 389 -13.23 -21.72 -16.71
CA GLU A 389 -14.60 -22.15 -16.40
C GLU A 389 -14.66 -22.92 -15.07
N VAL A 390 -15.76 -22.71 -14.30
CA VAL A 390 -16.10 -23.54 -13.15
C VAL A 390 -17.37 -24.31 -13.44
N LYS A 391 -17.24 -25.64 -13.58
CA LYS A 391 -18.33 -26.56 -13.92
C LYS A 391 -19.23 -26.85 -12.71
N GLY A 392 -20.48 -27.27 -12.95
CA GLY A 392 -21.47 -27.51 -11.91
C GLY A 392 -21.11 -28.61 -10.89
N GLY A 393 -20.35 -29.63 -11.30
CA GLY A 393 -19.95 -30.77 -10.43
C GLY A 393 -18.57 -30.64 -9.79
N THR A 394 -17.83 -29.55 -10.05
CA THR A 394 -16.42 -29.43 -9.60
C THR A 394 -16.26 -29.50 -8.08
N PHE A 395 -17.13 -28.81 -7.36
CA PHE A 395 -17.10 -28.72 -5.89
C PHE A 395 -18.27 -29.48 -5.23
N GLU A 396 -18.89 -30.38 -5.94
CA GLU A 396 -20.01 -31.17 -5.40
C GLU A 396 -19.54 -32.01 -4.20
N GLN A 397 -20.41 -32.15 -3.17
CA GLN A 397 -20.17 -32.92 -1.94
C GLN A 397 -19.05 -32.38 -1.01
N LEU A 398 -18.53 -31.19 -1.23
CA LEU A 398 -17.53 -30.56 -0.34
C LEU A 398 -18.22 -29.85 0.86
N PHE A 399 -18.93 -30.59 1.68
CA PHE A 399 -19.72 -30.06 2.80
C PHE A 399 -18.90 -29.34 3.87
N ASN A 400 -17.61 -29.62 3.97
CA ASN A 400 -16.69 -29.03 4.96
C ASN A 400 -15.90 -27.82 4.43
N LEU A 401 -16.06 -27.46 3.16
CA LEU A 401 -15.28 -26.38 2.53
C LEU A 401 -15.66 -25.03 3.13
N ARG A 402 -14.68 -24.37 3.76
CA ARG A 402 -14.84 -23.06 4.41
C ARG A 402 -14.24 -21.91 3.59
N SER A 403 -13.14 -22.17 2.87
CA SER A 403 -12.43 -21.14 2.11
C SER A 403 -12.10 -21.64 0.72
N LEU A 404 -12.51 -20.86 -0.30
CA LEU A 404 -12.22 -21.12 -1.70
C LEU A 404 -11.64 -19.85 -2.33
N ASN A 405 -10.38 -19.94 -2.78
CA ASN A 405 -9.66 -18.87 -3.45
C ASN A 405 -9.43 -19.23 -4.92
N LEU A 406 -10.05 -18.47 -5.81
CA LEU A 406 -9.95 -18.59 -7.27
C LEU A 406 -9.48 -17.27 -7.91
N ALA A 407 -8.85 -16.39 -7.13
CA ALA A 407 -8.40 -15.08 -7.58
C ALA A 407 -7.31 -15.18 -8.67
N TRP A 408 -7.20 -14.15 -9.50
CA TRP A 408 -6.17 -14.07 -10.53
C TRP A 408 -6.17 -15.28 -11.46
N ASN A 409 -7.34 -15.60 -12.01
CA ASN A 409 -7.56 -16.59 -13.06
C ASN A 409 -8.16 -15.94 -14.31
N LYS A 410 -8.57 -16.75 -15.28
CA LYS A 410 -9.24 -16.32 -16.50
C LYS A 410 -10.74 -16.69 -16.49
N ILE A 411 -11.35 -16.88 -15.33
CA ILE A 411 -12.71 -17.39 -15.20
C ILE A 411 -13.70 -16.38 -15.79
N ALA A 412 -14.35 -16.79 -16.87
CA ALA A 412 -15.41 -16.04 -17.53
C ALA A 412 -16.81 -16.58 -17.20
N ILE A 413 -16.92 -17.89 -16.96
CA ILE A 413 -18.19 -18.61 -16.78
C ILE A 413 -18.11 -19.44 -15.49
N ILE A 414 -19.11 -19.25 -14.63
CA ILE A 414 -19.37 -20.10 -13.48
C ILE A 414 -20.75 -20.70 -13.63
N HIS A 415 -20.85 -22.03 -13.55
CA HIS A 415 -22.15 -22.69 -13.63
C HIS A 415 -23.07 -22.24 -12.49
N PRO A 416 -24.39 -21.99 -12.73
CA PRO A 416 -25.30 -21.47 -11.72
C PRO A 416 -25.35 -22.28 -10.40
N ASN A 417 -25.12 -23.59 -10.47
CA ASN A 417 -25.15 -24.49 -9.31
C ASN A 417 -23.74 -24.86 -8.81
N ALA A 418 -22.67 -24.18 -9.25
CA ALA A 418 -21.30 -24.54 -8.89
C ALA A 418 -21.03 -24.48 -7.38
N PHE A 419 -21.71 -23.60 -6.65
CA PHE A 419 -21.55 -23.40 -5.20
C PHE A 419 -22.78 -23.85 -4.39
N SER A 420 -23.82 -24.41 -5.04
CA SER A 420 -25.09 -24.75 -4.39
C SER A 420 -24.98 -25.82 -3.31
N THR A 421 -23.91 -26.62 -3.34
CA THR A 421 -23.66 -27.75 -2.43
C THR A 421 -22.59 -27.45 -1.38
N LEU A 422 -22.27 -26.17 -1.13
CA LEU A 422 -21.23 -25.71 -0.20
C LEU A 422 -21.81 -25.01 1.04
N PRO A 423 -22.49 -25.73 1.96
CA PRO A 423 -23.20 -25.11 3.09
C PRO A 423 -22.27 -24.45 4.11
N SER A 424 -21.01 -24.85 4.18
CA SER A 424 -20.02 -24.35 5.15
C SER A 424 -19.10 -23.26 4.60
N LEU A 425 -19.33 -22.80 3.37
CA LEU A 425 -18.45 -21.82 2.72
C LEU A 425 -18.56 -20.45 3.39
N ILE A 426 -17.45 -19.99 3.96
CA ILE A 426 -17.32 -18.73 4.70
C ILE A 426 -16.60 -17.67 3.87
N LYS A 427 -15.53 -18.05 3.18
CA LYS A 427 -14.69 -17.13 2.39
C LYS A 427 -14.67 -17.57 0.93
N LEU A 428 -14.97 -16.64 0.00
CA LEU A 428 -14.88 -16.86 -1.45
C LEU A 428 -14.16 -15.68 -2.10
N ASP A 429 -13.01 -15.95 -2.71
CA ASP A 429 -12.24 -14.96 -3.47
C ASP A 429 -12.24 -15.31 -4.96
N LEU A 430 -12.83 -14.44 -5.77
CA LEU A 430 -12.89 -14.50 -7.22
C LEU A 430 -12.31 -13.23 -7.85
N SER A 431 -11.48 -12.50 -7.11
CA SER A 431 -10.89 -11.24 -7.58
C SER A 431 -10.02 -11.45 -8.83
N SER A 432 -9.94 -10.41 -9.65
CA SER A 432 -9.09 -10.40 -10.87
C SER A 432 -9.36 -11.55 -11.83
N ASN A 433 -10.64 -11.74 -12.17
CA ASN A 433 -11.14 -12.68 -13.17
C ASN A 433 -11.86 -11.95 -14.34
N LEU A 434 -12.51 -12.69 -15.21
CA LEU A 434 -13.24 -12.19 -16.39
C LEU A 434 -14.77 -12.37 -16.27
N LEU A 435 -15.30 -12.43 -15.06
CA LEU A 435 -16.72 -12.72 -14.80
C LEU A 435 -17.64 -11.67 -15.42
N THR A 436 -18.69 -12.13 -16.09
CA THR A 436 -19.79 -11.30 -16.59
C THR A 436 -21.04 -11.37 -15.70
N SER A 437 -21.23 -12.49 -15.00
CA SER A 437 -22.31 -12.74 -14.04
C SER A 437 -21.78 -13.54 -12.86
N PHE A 438 -22.46 -13.45 -11.72
CA PHE A 438 -22.10 -14.16 -10.50
C PHE A 438 -23.30 -14.99 -10.00
N PRO A 439 -23.13 -16.31 -9.76
CA PRO A 439 -24.19 -17.15 -9.23
C PRO A 439 -24.38 -16.88 -7.73
N VAL A 440 -25.63 -16.73 -7.31
CA VAL A 440 -26.01 -16.39 -5.91
C VAL A 440 -26.57 -17.58 -5.13
N THR A 441 -26.79 -18.74 -5.78
CA THR A 441 -27.39 -19.92 -5.16
C THR A 441 -26.39 -20.65 -4.26
N GLY A 442 -26.82 -20.93 -3.01
CA GLY A 442 -26.04 -21.74 -2.04
C GLY A 442 -25.02 -20.97 -1.19
N LEU A 443 -24.96 -19.65 -1.28
CA LEU A 443 -23.96 -18.83 -0.61
C LEU A 443 -24.47 -18.09 0.65
N HIS A 444 -25.50 -18.62 1.32
CA HIS A 444 -26.14 -17.96 2.47
C HIS A 444 -25.22 -17.80 3.70
N GLY A 445 -24.30 -18.74 3.92
CA GLY A 445 -23.33 -18.71 5.03
C GLY A 445 -22.06 -17.89 4.76
N LEU A 446 -21.97 -17.22 3.60
CA LEU A 446 -20.78 -16.49 3.19
C LEU A 446 -20.59 -15.23 4.02
N THR A 447 -19.43 -15.08 4.66
CA THR A 447 -19.07 -13.88 5.43
C THR A 447 -18.11 -12.97 4.68
N HIS A 448 -17.29 -13.51 3.78
CA HIS A 448 -16.27 -12.77 3.01
C HIS A 448 -16.41 -13.08 1.53
N LEU A 449 -16.65 -12.06 0.72
CA LEU A 449 -16.75 -12.18 -0.74
C LEU A 449 -15.86 -11.15 -1.43
N LYS A 450 -14.91 -11.62 -2.26
CA LYS A 450 -14.05 -10.75 -3.06
C LYS A 450 -14.31 -10.94 -4.54
N LEU A 451 -14.70 -9.86 -5.21
CA LEU A 451 -15.00 -9.81 -6.65
C LEU A 451 -14.25 -8.69 -7.38
N THR A 452 -13.35 -7.98 -6.69
CA THR A 452 -12.55 -6.89 -7.29
C THR A 452 -11.83 -7.31 -8.55
N GLY A 453 -11.62 -6.40 -9.49
CA GLY A 453 -10.90 -6.69 -10.74
C GLY A 453 -11.71 -7.35 -11.84
N ASN A 454 -12.97 -7.76 -11.60
CA ASN A 454 -13.87 -8.30 -12.62
C ASN A 454 -14.57 -7.17 -13.41
N ARG A 455 -13.90 -6.61 -14.39
CA ARG A 455 -14.39 -5.41 -15.12
C ARG A 455 -15.67 -5.65 -15.91
N ALA A 456 -15.96 -6.89 -16.30
CA ALA A 456 -17.17 -7.23 -17.04
C ALA A 456 -18.40 -7.47 -16.13
N LEU A 457 -18.21 -7.62 -14.81
CA LEU A 457 -19.28 -7.85 -13.84
C LEU A 457 -19.94 -6.52 -13.45
N ARG A 458 -20.94 -6.11 -14.21
CA ARG A 458 -21.65 -4.84 -14.05
C ARG A 458 -23.01 -4.96 -13.35
N SER A 459 -23.53 -6.17 -13.19
CA SER A 459 -24.82 -6.44 -12.55
C SER A 459 -24.77 -6.14 -11.06
N LEU A 460 -25.88 -5.59 -10.54
CA LEU A 460 -26.09 -5.47 -9.11
C LEU A 460 -26.37 -6.85 -8.51
N ILE A 461 -25.72 -7.18 -7.41
CA ILE A 461 -25.90 -8.41 -6.66
C ILE A 461 -26.89 -8.11 -5.52
N PRO A 462 -28.01 -8.81 -5.42
CA PRO A 462 -28.99 -8.56 -4.36
C PRO A 462 -28.45 -8.94 -2.99
N SER A 463 -28.47 -8.02 -2.04
CA SER A 463 -28.01 -8.22 -0.65
C SER A 463 -28.81 -9.29 0.09
N ALA A 464 -30.07 -9.51 -0.28
CA ALA A 464 -30.95 -10.52 0.33
C ALA A 464 -30.40 -11.96 0.24
N ASN A 465 -29.51 -12.25 -0.70
CA ASN A 465 -28.90 -13.56 -0.88
C ASN A 465 -27.73 -13.84 0.08
N PHE A 466 -27.26 -12.83 0.82
CA PHE A 466 -26.08 -12.90 1.66
C PHE A 466 -26.35 -12.35 3.07
N PRO A 467 -27.17 -13.01 3.90
CA PRO A 467 -27.59 -12.49 5.21
C PRO A 467 -26.44 -12.39 6.23
N GLU A 468 -25.38 -13.20 6.10
CA GLU A 468 -24.27 -13.27 7.05
C GLU A 468 -23.00 -12.53 6.56
N LEU A 469 -23.08 -11.81 5.43
CA LEU A 469 -21.92 -11.16 4.84
C LEU A 469 -21.41 -10.02 5.73
N LYS A 470 -20.12 -10.03 6.00
CA LYS A 470 -19.40 -9.02 6.79
C LYS A 470 -18.48 -8.16 5.92
N ILE A 471 -17.73 -8.79 5.02
CA ILE A 471 -16.79 -8.13 4.14
C ILE A 471 -17.12 -8.47 2.70
N ILE A 472 -17.31 -7.44 1.88
CA ILE A 472 -17.50 -7.59 0.45
C ILE A 472 -16.60 -6.61 -0.32
N GLU A 473 -15.84 -7.14 -1.27
CA GLU A 473 -15.01 -6.36 -2.17
C GLU A 473 -15.56 -6.47 -3.59
N MET A 474 -16.06 -5.36 -4.12
CA MET A 474 -16.75 -5.30 -5.41
C MET A 474 -15.86 -4.67 -6.50
N PRO A 475 -16.12 -4.96 -7.80
CA PRO A 475 -15.44 -4.27 -8.90
C PRO A 475 -15.72 -2.77 -8.93
N TYR A 476 -16.95 -2.37 -8.55
CA TYR A 476 -17.41 -0.98 -8.66
C TYR A 476 -18.12 -0.53 -7.38
N ALA A 477 -17.86 0.70 -6.96
CA ALA A 477 -18.43 1.27 -5.74
C ALA A 477 -19.96 1.35 -5.75
N TYR A 478 -20.59 1.55 -6.93
CA TYR A 478 -22.06 1.60 -7.02
C TYR A 478 -22.73 0.25 -6.67
N GLN A 479 -22.03 -0.87 -6.78
CA GLN A 479 -22.53 -2.17 -6.39
C GLN A 479 -22.67 -2.29 -4.86
N CYS A 480 -21.81 -1.57 -4.10
CA CYS A 480 -21.94 -1.48 -2.64
C CYS A 480 -23.22 -0.76 -2.18
N CYS A 481 -23.86 0.01 -3.06
CA CYS A 481 -25.12 0.68 -2.74
C CYS A 481 -26.26 -0.30 -2.46
N ALA A 482 -26.24 -1.49 -3.08
CA ALA A 482 -27.21 -2.55 -2.85
C ALA A 482 -27.15 -3.15 -1.44
N PHE A 483 -26.04 -2.94 -0.72
CA PHE A 483 -25.78 -3.47 0.61
C PHE A 483 -25.97 -2.45 1.74
N GLY A 484 -26.65 -1.30 1.46
CA GLY A 484 -26.94 -0.28 2.49
C GLY A 484 -25.71 0.49 2.99
N ALA A 485 -24.57 0.38 2.33
CA ALA A 485 -23.34 1.07 2.74
C ALA A 485 -23.45 2.61 2.71
N CYS A 486 -24.50 3.17 2.09
CA CYS A 486 -24.74 4.61 2.03
C CYS A 486 -25.30 5.21 3.33
N GLU A 487 -25.96 4.42 4.19
CA GLU A 487 -26.60 4.95 5.42
C GLU A 487 -25.60 5.20 6.57
N ASN A 488 -24.48 4.51 6.60
CA ASN A 488 -23.54 4.58 7.73
C ASN A 488 -22.65 5.82 7.75
N VAL A 489 -22.49 6.53 6.64
CA VAL A 489 -21.66 7.74 6.57
C VAL A 489 -22.28 8.92 7.35
N HIS A 490 -23.62 8.98 7.45
CA HIS A 490 -24.29 10.03 8.23
C HIS A 490 -24.43 9.71 9.74
N LYS A 491 -24.36 8.44 10.15
CA LYS A 491 -24.48 8.06 11.57
C LYS A 491 -23.18 8.22 12.36
N VAL A 492 -22.02 8.10 11.74
CA VAL A 492 -20.71 8.25 12.40
C VAL A 492 -20.42 9.72 12.77
N SER A 493 -20.98 10.70 12.06
CA SER A 493 -20.83 12.13 12.36
C SER A 493 -21.55 12.59 13.64
N ASN A 494 -22.57 11.88 14.12
CA ASN A 494 -23.38 12.29 15.27
C ASN A 494 -23.04 11.56 16.58
N GLN A 495 -22.07 10.65 16.59
CA GLN A 495 -21.74 9.83 17.76
C GLN A 495 -20.55 10.35 18.60
N TRP A 496 -19.96 11.52 18.25
CA TRP A 496 -18.86 12.14 19.01
C TRP A 496 -19.29 13.08 20.14
N SER A 497 -20.58 13.09 20.52
CA SER A 497 -21.06 13.98 21.58
C SER A 497 -21.92 13.25 22.63
N LYS A 498 -21.50 12.09 23.13
CA LYS A 498 -22.01 11.57 24.42
C LYS A 498 -21.02 10.56 25.02
N THR A 499 -20.02 11.07 25.71
CA THR A 499 -19.30 10.33 26.74
C THR A 499 -20.09 10.40 28.04
N GLY A 500 -20.56 9.28 28.52
CA GLY A 500 -21.18 9.14 29.82
C GLY A 500 -20.99 7.71 30.31
N ASN A 501 -20.28 7.59 31.43
CA ASN A 501 -19.93 6.41 32.21
C ASN A 501 -20.97 5.31 32.25
N SER A 502 -20.56 4.08 32.09
CA SER A 502 -21.06 2.95 32.87
C SER A 502 -20.09 1.77 32.89
N SER A 503 -19.95 1.24 34.05
CA SER A 503 -19.11 0.22 34.64
C SER A 503 -19.11 -1.14 33.93
N VAL A 504 -17.94 -1.73 33.98
CA VAL A 504 -17.60 -3.14 33.74
C VAL A 504 -18.03 -3.95 34.93
N ASP A 505 -18.81 -5.02 34.73
CA ASP A 505 -18.77 -6.23 35.58
C ASP A 505 -19.42 -7.42 34.85
N ASP A 506 -18.80 -8.59 35.07
CA ASP A 506 -19.28 -9.96 34.90
C ASP A 506 -19.30 -10.64 33.53
N LEU A 507 -18.27 -11.44 33.28
CA LEU A 507 -18.32 -12.63 32.40
C LEU A 507 -17.72 -13.85 33.11
N PRO A 508 -18.40 -15.00 33.07
CA PRO A 508 -17.93 -16.20 33.76
C PRO A 508 -16.88 -16.98 32.94
N LYS A 509 -15.82 -17.40 33.64
CA LYS A 509 -14.81 -18.35 33.15
C LYS A 509 -15.43 -19.72 32.89
N LYS A 510 -15.17 -20.29 31.72
CA LYS A 510 -15.28 -21.72 31.45
C LYS A 510 -13.97 -22.28 30.91
N ASP A 511 -13.62 -23.41 31.47
CA ASP A 511 -12.36 -24.15 31.34
C ASP A 511 -12.01 -24.48 29.89
N ALA A 512 -10.74 -24.21 29.54
CA ALA A 512 -10.15 -24.62 28.29
C ALA A 512 -9.38 -25.96 28.47
N GLY A 513 -9.85 -26.98 27.79
CA GLY A 513 -9.12 -28.24 27.63
C GLY A 513 -7.96 -28.07 26.63
N LEU A 514 -6.88 -28.66 27.01
CA LEU A 514 -5.59 -28.72 26.37
C LEU A 514 -5.68 -29.32 24.95
N LEU A 515 -5.36 -28.55 23.91
CA LEU A 515 -5.14 -29.01 22.54
C LEU A 515 -3.71 -28.64 22.10
N GLN A 516 -3.03 -29.59 21.54
CA GLN A 516 -1.65 -29.56 21.07
C GLN A 516 -1.49 -28.52 19.93
N VAL A 517 -0.38 -27.80 19.96
CA VAL A 517 0.00 -26.65 19.14
C VAL A 517 0.48 -27.09 17.76
N PRO A 518 -0.07 -26.52 16.66
CA PRO A 518 0.59 -26.51 15.36
C PRO A 518 1.56 -25.33 15.23
N ASP A 519 2.52 -25.45 14.32
CA ASP A 519 3.70 -24.64 14.09
C ASP A 519 3.43 -23.09 14.05
N GLU A 520 4.30 -22.31 14.72
CA GLU A 520 4.07 -20.90 15.09
C GLU A 520 3.87 -19.91 13.93
N ARG A 521 4.25 -20.22 12.69
CA ARG A 521 4.09 -19.28 11.56
C ARG A 521 2.74 -19.34 10.85
N ASP A 522 2.16 -20.51 10.73
CA ASP A 522 0.79 -20.65 10.21
C ASP A 522 -0.25 -20.13 11.22
N LEU A 523 0.14 -20.07 12.50
CA LEU A 523 -0.68 -19.53 13.57
C LEU A 523 -0.64 -17.99 13.64
N GLU A 524 0.48 -17.34 13.30
CA GLU A 524 0.57 -15.87 13.24
C GLU A 524 -0.24 -15.31 12.08
N ASP A 525 -0.19 -15.89 10.88
CA ASP A 525 -1.06 -15.47 9.76
C ASP A 525 -2.54 -15.77 10.05
N PHE A 526 -2.84 -16.86 10.77
CA PHE A 526 -4.20 -17.18 11.18
C PHE A 526 -4.70 -16.28 12.32
N LEU A 527 -3.82 -15.88 13.26
CA LEU A 527 -4.14 -14.96 14.36
C LEU A 527 -4.23 -13.51 13.91
N LEU A 528 -3.41 -13.08 12.94
CA LEU A 528 -3.53 -11.74 12.34
C LEU A 528 -4.85 -11.59 11.56
N ASP A 529 -5.26 -12.61 10.81
CA ASP A 529 -6.58 -12.65 10.15
C ASP A 529 -7.73 -12.67 11.19
N PHE A 530 -7.51 -13.25 12.38
CA PHE A 530 -8.53 -13.33 13.45
C PHE A 530 -8.62 -12.06 14.30
N GLU A 531 -7.53 -11.30 14.46
CA GLU A 531 -7.49 -10.06 15.24
C GLU A 531 -8.08 -8.86 14.46
N GLU A 532 -7.96 -8.84 13.12
CA GLU A 532 -8.69 -7.91 12.27
C GLU A 532 -10.21 -8.20 12.27
N ASP A 533 -10.61 -9.46 12.31
CA ASP A 533 -12.02 -9.88 12.36
C ASP A 533 -12.72 -9.50 13.70
N LEU A 534 -11.99 -9.40 14.81
CA LEU A 534 -12.59 -9.02 16.12
C LEU A 534 -12.87 -7.52 16.26
N LYS A 535 -12.17 -6.67 15.55
CA LYS A 535 -12.38 -5.19 15.59
C LYS A 535 -13.51 -4.70 14.70
N ALA A 536 -14.00 -5.52 13.76
CA ALA A 536 -15.05 -5.16 12.79
C ALA A 536 -16.47 -5.66 13.17
N LEU A 537 -16.78 -5.83 14.43
CA LEU A 537 -17.89 -6.70 14.88
C LEU A 537 -19.32 -6.22 14.57
N HIS A 538 -19.61 -5.05 14.00
CA HIS A 538 -21.01 -4.58 13.90
C HIS A 538 -21.46 -3.87 12.61
N SER A 539 -20.69 -3.81 11.51
CA SER A 539 -21.22 -3.29 10.23
C SER A 539 -20.60 -3.96 9.02
N LEU A 540 -21.44 -4.28 8.04
CA LEU A 540 -21.02 -4.76 6.73
C LEU A 540 -20.01 -3.77 6.12
N GLN A 541 -18.80 -4.23 5.82
CA GLN A 541 -17.79 -3.47 5.10
C GLN A 541 -17.87 -3.79 3.61
N CYS A 542 -18.21 -2.79 2.79
CA CYS A 542 -18.18 -2.90 1.34
C CYS A 542 -17.08 -2.00 0.76
N SER A 543 -16.21 -2.56 -0.06
CA SER A 543 -15.12 -1.87 -0.74
C SER A 543 -15.23 -2.06 -2.26
N PRO A 544 -14.95 -1.01 -3.06
CA PRO A 544 -14.69 0.37 -2.68
C PRO A 544 -15.94 1.07 -2.15
N SER A 545 -15.81 1.77 -1.03
CA SER A 545 -16.95 2.42 -0.38
C SER A 545 -17.54 3.51 -1.26
N PRO A 546 -18.88 3.61 -1.33
CA PRO A 546 -19.54 4.75 -1.97
C PRO A 546 -19.16 6.06 -1.28
N GLY A 547 -19.17 7.13 -2.03
CA GLY A 547 -18.80 8.45 -1.52
C GLY A 547 -19.07 9.56 -2.52
N PRO A 548 -18.70 10.80 -2.24
CA PRO A 548 -18.96 11.93 -3.11
C PRO A 548 -18.47 11.76 -4.56
N PHE A 549 -17.34 11.03 -4.76
CA PHE A 549 -16.79 10.71 -6.07
C PHE A 549 -17.29 9.39 -6.67
N LYS A 550 -18.01 8.59 -5.90
CA LYS A 550 -18.62 7.31 -6.31
C LYS A 550 -20.01 7.21 -5.69
N PRO A 551 -20.97 8.04 -6.15
CA PRO A 551 -22.27 8.18 -5.51
C PRO A 551 -23.21 7.01 -5.80
N CYS A 552 -24.17 6.78 -4.89
CA CYS A 552 -25.26 5.82 -5.08
C CYS A 552 -26.45 6.40 -5.84
N ASP A 553 -26.97 7.54 -5.41
CA ASP A 553 -28.25 8.05 -5.88
C ASP A 553 -28.11 9.17 -6.89
N HIS A 554 -27.17 10.09 -6.68
CA HIS A 554 -27.07 11.32 -7.44
C HIS A 554 -25.63 11.61 -7.84
N LEU A 555 -25.39 11.82 -9.13
CA LEU A 555 -24.04 12.12 -9.65
C LEU A 555 -23.43 13.35 -8.94
N PHE A 556 -24.17 14.43 -8.77
CA PHE A 556 -23.65 15.64 -8.12
C PHE A 556 -23.83 15.65 -6.59
N GLY A 557 -24.75 14.89 -6.01
CA GLY A 557 -25.03 14.85 -4.58
C GLY A 557 -25.73 16.09 -4.06
N SER A 558 -25.07 17.25 -4.05
CA SER A 558 -25.58 18.51 -3.51
C SER A 558 -26.37 19.34 -4.56
N TRP A 559 -27.49 19.96 -4.14
CA TRP A 559 -28.24 20.92 -4.95
C TRP A 559 -27.42 22.15 -5.35
N LEU A 560 -26.48 22.57 -4.51
CA LEU A 560 -25.60 23.69 -4.80
C LEU A 560 -24.70 23.41 -6.01
N ILE A 561 -24.12 22.21 -6.07
CA ILE A 561 -23.28 21.76 -7.21
C ILE A 561 -24.14 21.67 -8.47
N ARG A 562 -25.34 21.11 -8.38
CA ARG A 562 -26.26 20.94 -9.50
C ARG A 562 -26.63 22.27 -10.12
N ILE A 563 -27.07 23.26 -9.33
CA ILE A 563 -27.40 24.61 -9.79
C ILE A 563 -26.15 25.26 -10.37
N GLY A 564 -25.01 25.14 -9.71
CA GLY A 564 -23.74 25.69 -10.18
C GLY A 564 -23.35 25.17 -11.57
N VAL A 565 -23.36 23.85 -11.78
CA VAL A 565 -23.00 23.23 -13.08
C VAL A 565 -23.97 23.62 -14.17
N TRP A 566 -25.30 23.64 -13.93
CA TRP A 566 -26.28 24.12 -14.90
C TRP A 566 -26.08 25.58 -15.26
N THR A 567 -25.86 26.44 -14.27
CA THR A 567 -25.60 27.86 -14.49
C THR A 567 -24.36 28.06 -15.35
N ILE A 568 -23.26 27.34 -15.04
CA ILE A 568 -22.03 27.41 -15.84
C ILE A 568 -22.27 26.91 -17.26
N ALA A 569 -22.95 25.79 -17.45
CA ALA A 569 -23.23 25.23 -18.76
C ALA A 569 -24.02 26.23 -19.63
N VAL A 570 -25.10 26.79 -19.10
CA VAL A 570 -25.94 27.74 -19.83
C VAL A 570 -25.18 29.04 -20.15
N LEU A 571 -24.49 29.63 -19.18
CA LEU A 571 -23.77 30.89 -19.37
C LEU A 571 -22.56 30.69 -20.29
N ALA A 572 -21.76 29.62 -20.10
CA ALA A 572 -20.62 29.35 -20.96
C ALA A 572 -21.03 29.10 -22.40
N LEU A 573 -22.11 28.37 -22.67
CA LEU A 573 -22.59 28.15 -24.03
C LEU A 573 -23.16 29.40 -24.65
N SER A 574 -24.07 30.13 -23.97
CA SER A 574 -24.77 31.29 -24.52
C SER A 574 -23.84 32.47 -24.71
N CYS A 575 -23.04 32.84 -23.70
CA CYS A 575 -22.17 34.00 -23.77
C CYS A 575 -21.00 33.78 -24.75
N ASN A 576 -20.37 32.59 -24.76
CA ASN A 576 -19.28 32.32 -25.70
C ASN A 576 -19.79 32.19 -27.15
N ALA A 577 -20.97 31.62 -27.38
CA ALA A 577 -21.59 31.62 -28.72
C ALA A 577 -21.87 33.04 -29.24
N LEU A 578 -22.35 33.91 -28.34
CA LEU A 578 -22.60 35.32 -28.67
C LEU A 578 -21.28 36.05 -28.99
N VAL A 579 -20.22 35.87 -28.16
CA VAL A 579 -18.90 36.48 -28.40
C VAL A 579 -18.27 35.92 -29.67
N THR A 580 -18.32 34.63 -29.92
CA THR A 580 -17.81 34.01 -31.14
C THR A 580 -18.52 34.54 -32.36
N SER A 581 -19.85 34.64 -32.32
CA SER A 581 -20.66 35.23 -33.41
C SER A 581 -20.31 36.67 -33.65
N ALA A 582 -20.16 37.50 -32.62
CA ALA A 582 -19.80 38.91 -32.75
C ALA A 582 -18.38 39.08 -33.33
N VAL A 583 -17.41 38.29 -32.88
CA VAL A 583 -16.01 38.40 -33.31
C VAL A 583 -15.79 37.95 -34.75
N PHE A 584 -16.38 36.84 -35.18
CA PHE A 584 -16.10 36.23 -36.48
C PHE A 584 -17.05 36.66 -37.59
N ARG A 585 -18.24 37.18 -37.27
CA ARG A 585 -19.25 37.54 -38.28
C ARG A 585 -19.23 39.01 -38.67
N THR A 586 -18.63 39.91 -37.84
CA THR A 586 -18.77 41.37 -38.01
C THR A 586 -17.55 42.06 -38.64
N THR A 587 -16.42 41.39 -38.90
CA THR A 587 -15.19 42.07 -39.32
C THR A 587 -14.56 41.52 -40.59
N LEU A 588 -14.33 42.38 -41.58
CA LEU A 588 -13.49 42.13 -42.78
C LEU A 588 -12.00 42.00 -42.42
N TYR A 589 -11.54 42.59 -41.31
CA TYR A 589 -10.18 42.52 -40.81
C TYR A 589 -10.17 42.13 -39.32
N ILE A 590 -9.65 40.96 -39.01
CA ILE A 590 -9.54 40.47 -37.63
C ILE A 590 -8.21 40.96 -37.06
N SER A 591 -8.24 41.78 -35.99
CA SER A 591 -7.04 42.16 -35.23
C SER A 591 -6.53 41.00 -34.41
N SER A 592 -5.24 41.00 -34.04
CA SER A 592 -4.59 39.96 -33.25
C SER A 592 -5.35 39.58 -31.97
N ILE A 593 -5.89 40.60 -31.29
CA ILE A 593 -6.68 40.43 -30.06
C ILE A 593 -8.06 39.87 -30.32
N LYS A 594 -8.75 40.33 -31.32
CA LYS A 594 -10.09 39.80 -31.69
C LYS A 594 -9.97 38.32 -32.04
N LEU A 595 -8.89 37.91 -32.73
CA LEU A 595 -8.63 36.52 -33.02
C LEU A 595 -8.44 35.69 -31.74
N LEU A 596 -7.59 36.17 -30.81
CA LEU A 596 -7.35 35.47 -29.52
C LEU A 596 -8.64 35.34 -28.70
N ILE A 597 -9.40 36.42 -28.55
CA ILE A 597 -10.70 36.39 -27.84
C ILE A 597 -11.67 35.40 -28.49
N GLY A 598 -11.74 35.42 -29.84
CA GLY A 598 -12.59 34.47 -30.55
C GLY A 598 -12.20 33.01 -30.34
N VAL A 599 -10.90 32.70 -30.36
CA VAL A 599 -10.41 31.33 -30.11
C VAL A 599 -10.64 30.93 -28.66
N ILE A 600 -10.39 31.80 -27.68
CA ILE A 600 -10.68 31.56 -26.27
C ILE A 600 -12.18 31.30 -26.06
N ALA A 601 -13.05 32.06 -26.71
CA ALA A 601 -14.49 31.85 -26.63
C ALA A 601 -14.91 30.48 -27.20
N VAL A 602 -14.32 30.03 -28.32
CA VAL A 602 -14.57 28.70 -28.86
C VAL A 602 -14.13 27.61 -27.88
N VAL A 603 -12.97 27.76 -27.27
CA VAL A 603 -12.44 26.80 -26.27
C VAL A 603 -13.33 26.78 -25.01
N ASN A 604 -13.72 27.92 -24.50
CA ASN A 604 -14.63 28.02 -23.34
C ASN A 604 -16.04 27.47 -23.65
N MET A 605 -16.49 27.52 -24.91
CA MET A 605 -17.72 26.86 -25.33
C MET A 605 -17.59 25.33 -25.22
N LEU A 606 -16.42 24.73 -25.53
CA LEU A 606 -16.18 23.29 -25.33
C LEU A 606 -16.24 22.91 -23.84
N MET A 607 -15.73 23.75 -22.94
CA MET A 607 -15.89 23.55 -21.49
C MET A 607 -17.39 23.61 -21.11
N GLY A 608 -18.15 24.53 -21.67
CA GLY A 608 -19.60 24.60 -21.51
C GLY A 608 -20.33 23.34 -21.98
N VAL A 609 -19.88 22.74 -23.09
CA VAL A 609 -20.43 21.48 -23.63
C VAL A 609 -20.14 20.33 -22.63
N SER A 610 -18.92 20.22 -22.11
CA SER A 610 -18.57 19.17 -21.14
C SER A 610 -19.41 19.27 -19.85
N SER A 611 -19.58 20.48 -19.32
CA SER A 611 -20.44 20.73 -18.15
C SER A 611 -21.92 20.43 -18.43
N ALA A 612 -22.40 20.77 -19.64
CA ALA A 612 -23.77 20.48 -20.04
C ALA A 612 -24.05 18.97 -20.14
N VAL A 613 -23.12 18.18 -20.68
CA VAL A 613 -23.28 16.74 -20.77
C VAL A 613 -23.32 16.11 -19.37
N LEU A 614 -22.45 16.53 -18.44
CA LEU A 614 -22.49 16.08 -17.05
C LEU A 614 -23.82 16.42 -16.36
N ALA A 615 -24.33 17.64 -16.58
CA ALA A 615 -25.61 18.09 -16.05
C ALA A 615 -26.79 17.27 -16.58
N VAL A 616 -26.77 16.95 -17.87
CA VAL A 616 -27.78 16.10 -18.53
C VAL A 616 -27.71 14.68 -17.98
N VAL A 617 -26.52 14.10 -17.80
CA VAL A 617 -26.35 12.76 -17.21
C VAL A 617 -26.90 12.74 -15.76
N ASP A 618 -26.57 13.74 -14.93
CA ASP A 618 -27.11 13.84 -13.56
C ASP A 618 -28.66 13.90 -13.57
N THR A 619 -29.25 14.58 -14.54
CA THR A 619 -30.71 14.70 -14.65
C THR A 619 -31.36 13.38 -15.06
N PHE A 620 -30.79 12.67 -16.03
CA PHE A 620 -31.31 11.39 -16.52
C PHE A 620 -31.13 10.26 -15.50
N THR A 621 -30.07 10.32 -14.67
CA THR A 621 -29.75 9.29 -13.68
C THR A 621 -30.20 9.67 -12.26
N PHE A 622 -31.04 10.69 -12.12
CA PHE A 622 -31.46 11.21 -10.83
C PHE A 622 -32.19 10.16 -9.98
N GLY A 623 -31.68 9.88 -8.78
CA GLY A 623 -32.22 8.87 -7.85
C GLY A 623 -31.93 7.41 -8.21
N SER A 624 -31.23 7.16 -9.33
CA SER A 624 -30.94 5.79 -9.81
C SER A 624 -29.54 5.65 -10.39
N PHE A 625 -28.60 6.50 -9.98
CA PHE A 625 -27.25 6.54 -10.54
C PHE A 625 -26.54 5.18 -10.43
N ALA A 626 -26.73 4.44 -9.32
CA ALA A 626 -26.11 3.13 -9.11
C ALA A 626 -26.41 2.11 -10.24
N GLN A 627 -27.62 2.21 -10.87
CA GLN A 627 -28.02 1.30 -11.96
C GLN A 627 -27.35 1.65 -13.29
N HIS A 628 -26.98 2.92 -13.50
CA HIS A 628 -26.42 3.44 -14.75
C HIS A 628 -24.94 3.75 -14.67
N GLY A 629 -24.35 3.75 -13.45
CA GLY A 629 -22.97 4.20 -13.19
C GLY A 629 -21.94 3.46 -14.03
N ALA A 630 -22.01 2.14 -14.12
CA ALA A 630 -21.09 1.34 -14.92
C ALA A 630 -21.12 1.66 -16.42
N TRP A 631 -22.34 1.86 -16.96
CA TRP A 631 -22.51 2.23 -18.36
C TRP A 631 -21.90 3.59 -18.65
N TRP A 632 -22.05 4.54 -17.73
CA TRP A 632 -21.51 5.88 -17.86
C TRP A 632 -19.98 5.89 -17.67
N GLU A 633 -19.45 5.31 -16.59
CA GLU A 633 -18.02 5.33 -16.27
C GLU A 633 -17.17 4.67 -17.36
N ASP A 634 -17.55 3.49 -17.84
CA ASP A 634 -16.83 2.76 -18.88
C ASP A 634 -17.20 3.23 -20.31
N GLY A 635 -18.21 4.10 -20.43
CA GLY A 635 -18.71 4.58 -21.71
C GLY A 635 -17.74 5.53 -22.41
N ILE A 636 -17.76 5.51 -23.75
CA ILE A 636 -17.04 6.47 -24.61
C ILE A 636 -17.46 7.90 -24.27
N GLY A 637 -18.71 8.11 -23.83
CA GLY A 637 -19.24 9.42 -23.43
C GLY A 637 -18.43 10.06 -22.30
N CYS A 638 -18.10 9.31 -21.27
CA CYS A 638 -17.28 9.78 -20.15
C CYS A 638 -15.86 10.14 -20.60
N GLN A 639 -15.25 9.32 -21.45
CA GLN A 639 -13.91 9.61 -22.00
C GLN A 639 -13.89 10.90 -22.84
N ILE A 640 -14.91 11.11 -23.67
CA ILE A 640 -15.04 12.34 -24.47
C ILE A 640 -15.23 13.56 -23.58
N VAL A 641 -16.08 13.49 -22.56
CA VAL A 641 -16.33 14.60 -21.64
C VAL A 641 -15.07 14.98 -20.87
N GLY A 642 -14.35 13.97 -20.35
CA GLY A 642 -13.07 14.19 -19.65
C GLY A 642 -12.01 14.80 -20.55
N PHE A 643 -11.86 14.25 -21.76
CA PHE A 643 -10.96 14.80 -22.77
C PHE A 643 -11.29 16.25 -23.11
N LEU A 644 -12.57 16.56 -23.39
CA LEU A 644 -13.01 17.93 -23.70
C LEU A 644 -12.75 18.88 -22.53
N SER A 645 -13.01 18.46 -21.31
CA SER A 645 -12.79 19.26 -20.11
C SER A 645 -11.32 19.63 -19.93
N ILE A 646 -10.41 18.65 -19.98
CA ILE A 646 -8.97 18.91 -19.85
C ILE A 646 -8.45 19.71 -21.05
N PHE A 647 -8.83 19.33 -22.28
CA PHE A 647 -8.43 20.06 -23.49
C PHE A 647 -8.84 21.52 -23.42
N ALA A 648 -10.09 21.81 -23.03
CA ALA A 648 -10.60 23.18 -22.93
C ALA A 648 -9.91 23.94 -21.79
N SER A 649 -9.69 23.33 -20.63
CA SER A 649 -8.99 23.96 -19.51
C SER A 649 -7.57 24.37 -19.90
N GLU A 650 -6.77 23.43 -20.42
CA GLU A 650 -5.36 23.67 -20.75
C GLU A 650 -5.22 24.64 -21.93
N SER A 651 -6.07 24.51 -22.98
CA SER A 651 -6.08 25.45 -24.08
C SER A 651 -6.40 26.88 -23.62
N SER A 652 -7.34 27.03 -22.68
CA SER A 652 -7.71 28.34 -22.14
C SER A 652 -6.54 28.99 -21.40
N VAL A 653 -5.84 28.21 -20.53
CA VAL A 653 -4.67 28.69 -19.79
C VAL A 653 -3.53 29.12 -20.73
N PHE A 654 -3.21 28.31 -21.73
CA PHE A 654 -2.15 28.65 -22.70
C PHE A 654 -2.48 29.86 -23.54
N LEU A 655 -3.72 29.97 -24.00
CA LEU A 655 -4.17 31.14 -24.79
C LEU A 655 -4.22 32.42 -23.96
N LEU A 656 -4.61 32.34 -22.67
CA LEU A 656 -4.56 33.50 -21.77
C LEU A 656 -3.10 33.92 -21.49
N THR A 657 -2.21 32.96 -21.31
CA THR A 657 -0.76 33.18 -21.17
C THR A 657 -0.20 33.88 -22.43
N LEU A 658 -0.59 33.38 -23.61
CA LEU A 658 -0.21 33.99 -24.87
C LEU A 658 -0.74 35.41 -24.99
N ALA A 659 -2.00 35.67 -24.60
CA ALA A 659 -2.59 37.01 -24.62
C ALA A 659 -1.84 37.98 -23.69
N ALA A 660 -1.43 37.50 -22.51
CA ALA A 660 -0.62 38.26 -21.54
C ALA A 660 0.75 38.66 -22.14
N LEU A 661 1.42 37.71 -22.76
CA LEU A 661 2.73 37.91 -23.40
C LEU A 661 2.63 38.85 -24.58
N GLU A 662 1.63 38.67 -25.47
CA GLU A 662 1.42 39.54 -26.64
C GLU A 662 1.26 40.98 -26.20
N ARG A 663 0.46 41.25 -25.15
CA ARG A 663 0.28 42.58 -24.59
C ARG A 663 1.55 43.16 -23.97
N SER A 664 2.28 42.37 -23.18
CA SER A 664 3.53 42.82 -22.56
C SER A 664 4.60 43.19 -23.60
N PHE A 665 4.62 42.50 -24.76
CA PHE A 665 5.55 42.80 -25.85
C PHE A 665 5.06 43.97 -26.72
N SER A 666 3.77 44.06 -27.03
CA SER A 666 3.22 45.14 -27.87
C SER A 666 3.44 46.53 -27.28
N VAL A 667 3.28 46.70 -25.96
CA VAL A 667 3.52 47.96 -25.26
C VAL A 667 5.00 48.38 -25.27
N LYS A 668 5.91 47.43 -25.19
CA LYS A 668 7.35 47.71 -25.23
C LYS A 668 7.86 48.11 -26.62
N CYS A 669 7.19 47.64 -27.67
CA CYS A 669 7.60 47.86 -29.06
C CYS A 669 7.12 49.25 -29.60
N SER A 670 6.04 49.81 -29.05
CA SER A 670 5.49 51.10 -29.46
C SER A 670 6.44 52.29 -29.19
N SER A 671 7.43 52.10 -28.27
CA SER A 671 8.32 53.22 -27.90
C SER A 671 9.61 53.33 -28.74
N LYS A 672 9.96 52.39 -29.65
CA LYS A 672 11.21 52.45 -30.42
C LYS A 672 11.22 51.91 -31.86
N PHE A 673 10.28 51.12 -32.34
CA PHE A 673 10.17 50.68 -33.74
C PHE A 673 8.82 49.99 -33.99
N GLU A 674 8.12 50.30 -35.06
CA GLU A 674 6.86 49.67 -35.49
C GLU A 674 7.08 48.21 -35.96
N MET A 675 7.36 47.29 -35.06
CA MET A 675 7.29 45.86 -35.36
C MET A 675 6.05 45.27 -34.70
N LYS A 676 4.88 45.45 -35.34
CA LYS A 676 3.70 44.64 -35.08
C LYS A 676 4.05 43.18 -35.38
N THR A 677 3.86 42.29 -34.40
CA THR A 677 3.97 40.85 -34.66
C THR A 677 3.08 40.47 -35.83
N PRO A 678 3.58 39.89 -36.91
CA PRO A 678 2.76 39.58 -38.06
C PRO A 678 1.66 38.59 -37.64
N LEU A 679 0.44 38.81 -38.08
CA LEU A 679 -0.74 37.99 -37.76
C LEU A 679 -0.52 36.49 -38.09
N SER A 680 0.35 36.20 -39.09
CA SER A 680 0.76 34.85 -39.45
C SER A 680 1.51 34.14 -38.32
N SER A 681 2.45 34.83 -37.65
CA SER A 681 3.22 34.26 -36.52
C SER A 681 2.29 33.99 -35.32
N LEU A 682 1.35 34.89 -35.04
CA LEU A 682 0.38 34.68 -33.96
C LEU A 682 -0.50 33.45 -34.22
N LYS A 683 -0.97 33.26 -35.46
CA LYS A 683 -1.75 32.07 -35.83
C LYS A 683 -0.97 30.75 -35.59
N VAL A 684 0.32 30.74 -35.93
CA VAL A 684 1.18 29.59 -35.71
C VAL A 684 1.35 29.29 -34.19
N ILE A 685 1.54 30.33 -33.38
CA ILE A 685 1.70 30.15 -31.91
C ILE A 685 0.38 29.67 -31.30
N ILE A 686 -0.77 30.22 -31.74
CA ILE A 686 -2.09 29.72 -31.30
C ILE A 686 -2.24 28.23 -31.64
N LEU A 687 -1.88 27.84 -32.86
CA LEU A 687 -1.93 26.42 -33.27
C LEU A 687 -1.04 25.56 -32.40
N LEU A 688 0.18 26.00 -32.09
CA LEU A 688 1.10 25.27 -31.21
C LEU A 688 0.54 25.11 -29.77
N CYS A 689 -0.06 26.16 -29.22
CA CYS A 689 -0.72 26.11 -27.91
C CYS A 689 -1.87 25.07 -27.90
N VAL A 690 -2.69 25.08 -28.96
CA VAL A 690 -3.81 24.12 -29.08
C VAL A 690 -3.30 22.69 -29.27
N LEU A 691 -2.25 22.48 -30.07
CA LEU A 691 -1.62 21.16 -30.24
C LEU A 691 -1.00 20.66 -28.95
N LEU A 692 -0.36 21.54 -28.17
CA LEU A 692 0.20 21.15 -26.85
C LEU A 692 -0.94 20.74 -25.89
N ALA A 693 -2.01 21.50 -25.81
CA ALA A 693 -3.16 21.12 -24.98
C ALA A 693 -3.80 19.79 -25.44
N LEU A 694 -3.86 19.57 -26.77
CA LEU A 694 -4.33 18.32 -27.36
C LEU A 694 -3.47 17.13 -26.95
N THR A 695 -2.14 17.28 -27.00
CA THR A 695 -1.23 16.21 -26.55
C THR A 695 -1.40 15.90 -25.08
N ILE A 696 -1.52 16.91 -24.22
CA ILE A 696 -1.74 16.72 -22.78
C ILE A 696 -3.07 15.98 -22.53
N ALA A 697 -4.14 16.41 -23.19
CA ALA A 697 -5.45 15.76 -23.03
C ALA A 697 -5.50 14.33 -23.58
N THR A 698 -4.62 13.94 -24.51
CA THR A 698 -4.57 12.56 -25.02
C THR A 698 -3.83 11.58 -24.11
N VAL A 699 -2.97 12.05 -23.22
CA VAL A 699 -2.20 11.18 -22.29
C VAL A 699 -3.09 10.23 -21.49
N PRO A 700 -4.21 10.66 -20.87
CA PRO A 700 -5.09 9.75 -20.15
C PRO A 700 -5.79 8.69 -21.02
N LEU A 701 -5.94 8.94 -22.32
CA LEU A 701 -6.51 7.96 -23.26
C LEU A 701 -5.54 6.84 -23.60
N LEU A 702 -4.22 7.08 -23.49
CA LEU A 702 -3.16 6.11 -23.80
C LEU A 702 -2.82 5.15 -22.66
N GLY A 703 -3.54 5.21 -21.52
CA GLY A 703 -3.50 4.18 -20.49
C GLY A 703 -2.72 4.52 -19.22
N SER A 704 -2.04 5.67 -19.11
CA SER A 704 -1.29 6.04 -17.89
C SER A 704 -2.17 6.65 -16.78
N SER A 705 -3.31 7.24 -17.13
CA SER A 705 -4.31 7.74 -16.16
C SER A 705 -5.65 7.78 -16.88
N LYS A 706 -6.64 7.02 -16.41
CA LYS A 706 -7.90 6.86 -17.15
C LYS A 706 -8.93 7.92 -16.79
N TYR A 707 -9.61 8.50 -17.76
CA TYR A 707 -10.76 9.38 -17.55
C TYR A 707 -11.92 8.69 -16.84
N ASN A 708 -12.05 7.37 -16.97
CA ASN A 708 -13.08 6.54 -16.36
C ASN A 708 -12.75 6.08 -14.93
N ALA A 709 -11.79 6.73 -14.26
CA ALA A 709 -11.50 6.45 -12.84
C ALA A 709 -12.58 6.98 -11.89
N SER A 710 -13.44 7.88 -12.36
CA SER A 710 -14.59 8.39 -11.60
C SER A 710 -15.75 8.74 -12.53
N PRO A 711 -17.00 8.70 -12.03
CA PRO A 711 -18.18 9.10 -12.81
C PRO A 711 -18.20 10.58 -13.22
N LEU A 712 -17.33 11.41 -12.66
CA LEU A 712 -17.13 12.80 -13.08
C LEU A 712 -16.27 12.92 -14.34
N CYS A 713 -15.71 11.81 -14.82
CA CYS A 713 -14.88 11.73 -16.02
C CYS A 713 -13.63 12.61 -15.98
N LEU A 714 -13.12 12.87 -14.78
CA LEU A 714 -11.90 13.65 -14.55
C LEU A 714 -10.83 12.77 -13.89
N PRO A 715 -9.57 12.92 -14.26
CA PRO A 715 -8.49 12.29 -13.51
C PRO A 715 -8.44 12.91 -12.11
N LEU A 716 -8.59 12.10 -11.08
CA LEU A 716 -8.57 12.57 -9.69
C LEU A 716 -7.17 12.42 -9.09
N PRO A 717 -6.76 13.30 -8.16
CA PRO A 717 -5.45 13.26 -7.53
C PRO A 717 -5.30 12.14 -6.49
N PHE A 718 -6.26 11.20 -6.38
CA PHE A 718 -6.24 10.07 -5.46
C PHE A 718 -6.39 8.77 -6.24
N GLY A 719 -5.70 7.71 -5.82
CA GLY A 719 -5.73 6.40 -6.45
C GLY A 719 -4.36 5.95 -6.93
N GLU A 720 -4.28 5.44 -8.14
CA GLU A 720 -3.02 4.90 -8.68
C GLU A 720 -1.92 5.96 -8.80
N PRO A 721 -0.65 5.63 -8.55
CA PRO A 721 0.49 6.56 -8.61
C PRO A 721 0.63 7.27 -9.95
N SER A 722 0.23 6.63 -11.05
CA SER A 722 0.27 7.18 -12.40
C SER A 722 -0.68 8.37 -12.58
N THR A 723 -1.90 8.28 -12.02
CA THR A 723 -2.92 9.35 -12.07
C THR A 723 -2.49 10.54 -11.25
N THR A 724 -1.95 10.29 -10.05
CA THR A 724 -1.40 11.32 -9.17
C THR A 724 -0.24 12.05 -9.85
N GLY A 725 0.68 11.34 -10.51
CA GLY A 725 1.80 11.92 -11.25
C GLY A 725 1.33 12.83 -12.39
N TYR A 726 0.32 12.43 -13.15
CA TYR A 726 -0.28 13.25 -14.21
C TYR A 726 -0.90 14.55 -13.65
N MET A 727 -1.68 14.47 -12.59
CA MET A 727 -2.30 15.64 -11.96
C MET A 727 -1.27 16.61 -11.39
N VAL A 728 -0.21 16.10 -10.78
CA VAL A 728 0.92 16.92 -10.30
C VAL A 728 1.58 17.67 -11.46
N ALA A 729 1.84 16.97 -12.56
CA ALA A 729 2.44 17.60 -13.75
C ALA A 729 1.55 18.72 -14.31
N LEU A 730 0.23 18.50 -14.37
CA LEU A 730 -0.74 19.56 -14.77
C LEU A 730 -0.70 20.76 -13.84
N VAL A 731 -0.71 20.55 -12.53
CA VAL A 731 -0.68 21.65 -11.55
C VAL A 731 0.60 22.45 -11.65
N LEU A 732 1.74 21.78 -11.81
CA LEU A 732 3.04 22.45 -12.00
C LEU A 732 3.07 23.25 -13.29
N LEU A 733 2.55 22.70 -14.38
CA LEU A 733 2.49 23.38 -15.68
C LEU A 733 1.59 24.62 -15.60
N ASN A 734 0.40 24.50 -15.02
CA ASN A 734 -0.53 25.62 -14.85
C ASN A 734 0.04 26.68 -13.90
N SER A 735 0.75 26.28 -12.83
CA SER A 735 1.46 27.19 -11.94
C SER A 735 2.57 27.97 -12.65
N LEU A 736 3.29 27.31 -13.58
CA LEU A 736 4.30 27.95 -14.41
C LEU A 736 3.67 28.98 -15.38
N CYS A 737 2.59 28.60 -16.07
CA CYS A 737 1.85 29.51 -16.94
C CYS A 737 1.34 30.74 -16.17
N PHE A 738 0.83 30.52 -14.97
CA PHE A 738 0.38 31.55 -14.06
C PHE A 738 1.50 32.51 -13.64
N LEU A 739 2.66 31.97 -13.29
CA LEU A 739 3.86 32.76 -12.97
C LEU A 739 4.28 33.64 -14.18
N ILE A 740 4.27 33.06 -15.39
CA ILE A 740 4.58 33.79 -16.63
C ILE A 740 3.58 34.93 -16.84
N MET A 741 2.28 34.66 -16.65
CA MET A 741 1.23 35.71 -16.76
C MET A 741 1.50 36.82 -15.74
N THR A 742 1.74 36.51 -14.50
CA THR A 742 2.02 37.48 -13.41
C THR A 742 3.24 38.32 -13.74
N ILE A 743 4.34 37.73 -14.21
CA ILE A 743 5.55 38.43 -14.60
C ILE A 743 5.26 39.36 -15.81
N ALA A 744 4.53 38.86 -16.81
CA ALA A 744 4.18 39.65 -18.01
C ALA A 744 3.37 40.92 -17.66
N TYR A 745 2.43 40.79 -16.75
CA TYR A 745 1.59 41.90 -16.30
C TYR A 745 2.28 42.86 -15.35
N THR A 746 3.09 42.35 -14.41
CA THR A 746 3.93 43.21 -13.56
C THR A 746 4.86 44.05 -14.41
N LYS A 747 5.47 43.45 -15.46
CA LYS A 747 6.32 44.15 -16.39
C LYS A 747 5.54 45.17 -17.22
N LEU A 748 4.31 44.84 -17.66
CA LEU A 748 3.41 45.76 -18.35
C LEU A 748 3.07 46.96 -17.45
N TYR A 749 2.71 46.73 -16.20
CA TYR A 749 2.40 47.76 -15.21
C TYR A 749 3.59 48.70 -14.99
N CYS A 750 4.78 48.16 -14.71
CA CYS A 750 5.99 48.96 -14.52
C CYS A 750 6.42 49.76 -15.74
N ASN A 751 6.14 49.26 -16.98
CA ASN A 751 6.43 50.01 -18.20
C ASN A 751 5.44 51.16 -18.45
N LEU A 752 4.20 51.00 -18.00
CA LEU A 752 3.17 52.06 -18.10
C LEU A 752 3.40 53.20 -17.09
N GLU A 753 3.96 52.91 -15.92
CA GLU A 753 4.25 53.90 -14.87
C GLU A 753 5.49 54.75 -15.21
N LYS A 754 6.41 54.27 -16.06
CA LYS A 754 7.65 54.94 -16.45
C LYS A 754 7.52 55.79 -17.74
N GLY A 755 6.40 55.73 -18.42
CA GLY A 755 6.17 56.47 -19.66
C GLY A 755 5.34 57.73 -19.44
N ASP A 756 5.79 58.89 -19.91
CA ASP A 756 4.98 60.12 -20.07
C ASP A 756 3.77 59.79 -20.97
N LEU A 757 2.69 59.32 -20.36
CA LEU A 757 1.45 59.00 -21.04
C LEU A 757 0.38 60.04 -20.72
N GLU A 758 0.18 60.98 -21.60
CA GLU A 758 -1.00 61.89 -21.70
C GLU A 758 -2.30 61.12 -22.00
N ASN A 759 -2.28 59.74 -22.08
CA ASN A 759 -3.48 58.97 -22.46
C ASN A 759 -4.04 58.19 -21.25
N LEU A 760 -5.09 58.74 -20.66
CA LEU A 760 -5.95 58.15 -19.62
C LEU A 760 -6.47 56.74 -19.99
N TRP A 761 -6.40 56.34 -21.24
CA TRP A 761 -6.90 55.08 -21.83
C TRP A 761 -6.03 53.87 -21.47
N ASP A 762 -4.71 54.00 -21.44
CA ASP A 762 -3.82 52.87 -21.19
C ASP A 762 -3.82 52.43 -19.71
N CYS A 763 -4.06 53.35 -18.78
CA CYS A 763 -4.16 53.03 -17.36
C CYS A 763 -5.43 52.22 -17.00
N SER A 764 -6.53 52.48 -17.73
CA SER A 764 -7.76 51.69 -17.58
C SER A 764 -7.60 50.25 -18.07
N MET A 765 -6.84 50.05 -19.12
CA MET A 765 -6.53 48.75 -19.68
C MET A 765 -5.77 47.83 -18.69
N VAL A 766 -4.75 48.38 -18.03
CA VAL A 766 -3.94 47.64 -17.08
C VAL A 766 -4.76 47.23 -15.86
N LYS A 767 -5.65 48.10 -15.37
CA LYS A 767 -6.56 47.77 -14.27
C LYS A 767 -7.50 46.61 -14.61
N HIS A 768 -7.99 46.54 -15.85
CA HIS A 768 -8.85 45.43 -16.28
C HIS A 768 -8.15 44.11 -16.38
N ILE A 769 -6.97 44.10 -16.95
CA ILE A 769 -6.17 42.92 -17.10
C ILE A 769 -5.71 42.42 -15.72
N ALA A 770 -5.38 43.34 -14.82
CA ALA A 770 -5.10 43.01 -13.40
C ALA A 770 -6.32 42.37 -12.71
N LEU A 771 -7.54 42.84 -13.03
CA LEU A 771 -8.76 42.22 -12.47
C LEU A 771 -9.02 40.82 -13.00
N LEU A 772 -8.83 40.58 -14.31
CA LEU A 772 -8.94 39.23 -14.90
C LEU A 772 -7.93 38.30 -14.30
N LEU A 773 -6.67 38.70 -14.14
CA LEU A 773 -5.65 37.94 -13.48
C LEU A 773 -5.97 37.64 -12.02
N PHE A 774 -6.42 38.66 -11.28
CA PHE A 774 -6.82 38.47 -9.89
C PHE A 774 -7.97 37.47 -9.79
N THR A 775 -8.92 37.52 -10.69
CA THR A 775 -10.04 36.58 -10.74
C THR A 775 -9.55 35.17 -11.05
N ASP A 776 -8.67 35.02 -12.05
CA ASP A 776 -8.08 33.71 -12.38
C ASP A 776 -7.19 33.21 -11.24
N CYS A 777 -6.42 34.09 -10.57
CA CYS A 777 -5.66 33.71 -9.35
C CYS A 777 -6.55 33.12 -8.25
N VAL A 778 -7.60 33.85 -7.91
CA VAL A 778 -8.52 33.43 -6.84
C VAL A 778 -9.19 32.10 -7.18
N LEU A 779 -9.41 31.82 -8.46
CA LEU A 779 -10.04 30.57 -8.91
C LEU A 779 -9.05 29.38 -9.00
N TYR A 780 -7.79 29.63 -9.39
CA TYR A 780 -6.79 28.55 -9.51
C TYR A 780 -6.02 28.26 -8.21
N CYS A 781 -5.88 29.22 -7.29
CA CYS A 781 -5.25 28.98 -5.99
C CYS A 781 -5.87 27.82 -5.18
N PRO A 782 -7.20 27.69 -5.07
CA PRO A 782 -7.82 26.55 -4.39
C PRO A 782 -7.49 25.22 -5.05
N VAL A 783 -7.41 25.15 -6.38
CA VAL A 783 -7.10 23.92 -7.11
C VAL A 783 -5.65 23.49 -6.85
N ALA A 784 -4.71 24.44 -6.91
CA ALA A 784 -3.31 24.19 -6.62
C ALA A 784 -3.14 23.73 -5.15
N PHE A 785 -3.78 24.44 -4.21
CA PHE A 785 -3.76 24.06 -2.79
C PHE A 785 -4.29 22.66 -2.55
N LEU A 786 -5.42 22.28 -3.17
CA LEU A 786 -5.99 20.94 -3.07
C LEU A 786 -5.06 19.87 -3.61
N SER A 787 -4.42 20.12 -4.75
CA SER A 787 -3.52 19.15 -5.36
C SER A 787 -2.25 18.95 -4.53
N PHE A 788 -1.68 20.02 -3.97
CA PHE A 788 -0.54 19.92 -3.05
C PHE A 788 -0.92 19.30 -1.71
N SER A 789 -2.10 19.61 -1.18
CA SER A 789 -2.65 19.01 0.05
C SER A 789 -2.84 17.49 -0.10
N SER A 790 -3.34 17.06 -1.25
CA SER A 790 -3.48 15.63 -1.58
C SER A 790 -2.12 14.92 -1.67
N LEU A 791 -1.11 15.56 -2.28
CA LEU A 791 0.27 15.05 -2.33
C LEU A 791 0.91 14.87 -0.96
N LEU A 792 0.63 15.79 -0.04
CA LEU A 792 1.18 15.79 1.30
C LEU A 792 0.35 14.98 2.30
N ASN A 793 -0.68 14.26 1.84
CA ASN A 793 -1.65 13.51 2.67
C ASN A 793 -2.28 14.36 3.80
N LEU A 794 -2.46 15.65 3.56
CA LEU A 794 -3.12 16.57 4.49
C LEU A 794 -4.64 16.45 4.34
N THR A 795 -5.30 15.70 5.22
CA THR A 795 -6.74 15.35 5.14
C THR A 795 -7.67 16.42 5.71
N PHE A 796 -7.42 17.71 5.49
CA PHE A 796 -8.22 18.78 6.11
C PHE A 796 -9.49 19.18 5.34
N ILE A 797 -9.69 18.68 4.11
CA ILE A 797 -10.79 19.15 3.26
C ILE A 797 -11.76 18.01 2.96
N SER A 798 -13.05 18.25 3.17
CA SER A 798 -14.08 17.23 2.87
C SER A 798 -14.13 16.94 1.35
N PRO A 799 -14.34 15.69 0.95
CA PRO A 799 -14.45 15.30 -0.46
C PRO A 799 -15.56 16.04 -1.23
N GLU A 800 -16.60 16.48 -0.54
CA GLU A 800 -17.68 17.27 -1.15
C GLU A 800 -17.21 18.67 -1.56
N VAL A 801 -16.38 19.32 -0.76
CA VAL A 801 -15.77 20.62 -1.10
C VAL A 801 -14.86 20.46 -2.31
N ILE A 802 -14.08 19.39 -2.38
CA ILE A 802 -13.23 19.09 -3.55
C ILE A 802 -14.10 18.94 -4.80
N LYS A 803 -15.19 18.20 -4.70
CA LYS A 803 -16.16 18.00 -5.79
C LYS A 803 -16.77 19.33 -6.26
N PHE A 804 -17.16 20.21 -5.33
CA PHE A 804 -17.63 21.55 -5.63
C PHE A 804 -16.59 22.38 -6.37
N ILE A 805 -15.35 22.37 -5.93
CA ILE A 805 -14.25 23.10 -6.57
C ILE A 805 -14.02 22.59 -7.99
N LEU A 806 -13.97 21.27 -8.20
CA LEU A 806 -13.74 20.71 -9.54
C LEU A 806 -14.88 20.97 -10.52
N LEU A 807 -16.14 20.94 -10.08
CA LEU A 807 -17.30 21.06 -10.96
C LEU A 807 -17.79 22.49 -11.13
N VAL A 808 -17.54 23.38 -10.17
CA VAL A 808 -18.04 24.76 -10.18
C VAL A 808 -16.91 25.77 -10.31
N ILE A 809 -15.87 25.69 -9.47
CA ILE A 809 -14.82 26.72 -9.45
C ILE A 809 -13.89 26.61 -10.67
N VAL A 810 -13.47 25.42 -11.05
CA VAL A 810 -12.56 25.20 -12.19
C VAL A 810 -13.17 25.66 -13.52
N PRO A 811 -14.45 25.35 -13.85
CA PRO A 811 -15.06 25.81 -15.09
C PRO A 811 -15.57 27.29 -15.05
N LEU A 812 -15.58 27.95 -13.88
CA LEU A 812 -16.13 29.30 -13.71
C LEU A 812 -15.50 30.35 -14.63
N PRO A 813 -14.17 30.36 -14.90
CA PRO A 813 -13.58 31.27 -15.85
C PRO A 813 -14.19 31.18 -17.25
N ALA A 814 -14.63 30.00 -17.68
CA ALA A 814 -15.26 29.83 -19.01
C ALA A 814 -16.57 30.61 -19.20
N CYS A 815 -17.28 30.94 -18.11
CA CYS A 815 -18.47 31.79 -18.17
C CYS A 815 -18.20 33.24 -17.75
N LEU A 816 -17.26 33.50 -16.84
CA LEU A 816 -16.93 34.83 -16.36
C LEU A 816 -16.25 35.67 -17.46
N ASN A 817 -15.25 35.11 -18.14
CA ASN A 817 -14.50 35.83 -19.16
C ASN A 817 -15.39 36.38 -20.30
N PRO A 818 -16.28 35.60 -20.94
CA PRO A 818 -17.19 36.13 -21.96
C PRO A 818 -18.23 37.07 -21.36
N LEU A 819 -18.72 36.84 -20.14
CA LEU A 819 -19.67 37.71 -19.47
C LEU A 819 -19.07 39.08 -19.21
N LEU A 820 -17.86 39.16 -18.71
CA LEU A 820 -17.11 40.40 -18.53
C LEU A 820 -16.92 41.12 -19.88
N TYR A 821 -16.59 40.38 -20.94
CA TYR A 821 -16.49 40.97 -22.30
C TYR A 821 -17.82 41.56 -22.79
N ILE A 822 -18.95 40.89 -22.61
CA ILE A 822 -20.28 41.33 -23.04
C ILE A 822 -20.73 42.56 -22.25
N VAL A 823 -20.60 42.55 -20.93
CA VAL A 823 -21.16 43.62 -20.07
C VAL A 823 -20.36 44.89 -20.19
N PHE A 824 -19.09 44.76 -20.28
CA PHE A 824 -18.20 45.87 -20.11
C PHE A 824 -17.55 46.40 -21.42
N ASN A 825 -17.64 45.78 -22.54
CA ASN A 825 -17.08 46.28 -23.78
C ASN A 825 -18.08 47.18 -24.54
N PRO A 826 -17.85 48.50 -24.65
CA PRO A 826 -18.77 49.42 -25.40
C PRO A 826 -18.86 49.07 -26.87
N HIS A 827 -17.78 48.57 -27.50
CA HIS A 827 -17.80 48.17 -28.91
C HIS A 827 -18.57 46.87 -29.16
N PHE A 828 -18.79 46.05 -28.14
CA PHE A 828 -19.65 44.87 -28.25
C PHE A 828 -21.10 45.29 -28.58
N LYS A 829 -21.59 46.40 -28.02
CA LYS A 829 -22.92 46.93 -28.33
C LYS A 829 -23.01 47.39 -29.79
N GLU A 830 -21.94 47.99 -30.35
CA GLU A 830 -21.88 48.39 -31.76
C GLU A 830 -21.79 47.16 -32.68
N ASP A 831 -20.96 46.20 -32.36
CA ASP A 831 -20.84 44.93 -33.08
C ASP A 831 -22.19 44.16 -33.06
N LEU A 832 -22.89 44.15 -31.92
CA LEU A 832 -24.23 43.53 -31.78
C LEU A 832 -25.29 44.27 -32.56
N GLY A 833 -25.23 45.64 -32.58
CA GLY A 833 -26.13 46.48 -33.38
C GLY A 833 -25.95 46.26 -34.88
N SER A 834 -24.74 46.03 -35.35
CA SER A 834 -24.43 45.64 -36.72
C SER A 834 -24.96 44.25 -37.10
N LEU A 835 -24.93 43.29 -36.17
CA LEU A 835 -25.52 41.95 -36.34
C LEU A 835 -27.04 42.04 -36.52
N GLY A 836 -27.73 42.91 -35.74
CA GLY A 836 -29.17 43.12 -35.83
C GLY A 836 -29.60 43.76 -37.15
N LYS A 837 -28.77 44.68 -37.70
CA LYS A 837 -29.04 45.29 -38.99
C LYS A 837 -28.86 44.32 -40.17
N GLN A 838 -27.95 43.36 -40.04
CA GLN A 838 -27.68 42.37 -41.08
C GLN A 838 -28.77 41.27 -41.13
N THR A 839 -29.42 40.96 -40.03
CA THR A 839 -30.58 40.05 -40.02
C THR A 839 -31.81 40.67 -40.58
N HIS A 840 -32.01 42.00 -40.42
CA HIS A 840 -33.09 42.77 -41.10
C HIS A 840 -32.89 42.89 -42.61
N PHE A 841 -31.66 42.79 -43.15
CA PHE A 841 -31.38 42.86 -44.57
C PHE A 841 -31.78 41.56 -45.31
N TRP A 842 -31.85 40.44 -44.68
CA TRP A 842 -32.30 39.21 -45.32
C TRP A 842 -33.83 39.10 -45.48
N THR A 843 -34.58 39.90 -44.75
CA THR A 843 -36.05 39.94 -44.86
C THR A 843 -36.57 41.00 -45.89
N ARG A 844 -35.71 41.81 -46.50
CA ARG A 844 -36.10 42.80 -47.46
C ARG A 844 -35.25 42.73 -48.72
N SER A 845 -35.48 41.71 -49.54
CA SER A 845 -35.04 41.68 -50.93
C SER A 845 -36.04 42.41 -51.81
N LYS A 846 -35.59 43.51 -52.46
CA LYS A 846 -35.80 43.92 -53.83
C LYS A 846 -35.61 45.49 -53.99
N HIS A 847 -34.56 45.89 -54.56
CA HIS A 847 -34.28 46.83 -55.64
C HIS A 847 -32.91 47.48 -55.46
N PRO A 848 -32.13 47.65 -56.58
CA PRO A 848 -30.80 48.22 -56.48
C PRO A 848 -30.82 49.66 -56.78
N SER A 849 -30.17 50.51 -55.99
CA SER A 849 -29.78 51.87 -56.41
C SER A 849 -28.30 52.04 -56.02
N LEU A 850 -27.53 52.33 -57.11
CA LEU A 850 -26.14 52.73 -57.03
C LEU A 850 -26.01 54.03 -56.25
N LEU A 851 -25.12 54.10 -55.29
CA LEU A 851 -24.55 55.34 -54.80
C LEU A 851 -23.07 55.14 -54.46
N SER A 852 -22.26 55.99 -55.09
CA SER A 852 -20.80 56.04 -54.96
C SER A 852 -20.38 56.43 -53.57
N ILE A 853 -19.43 55.65 -53.04
CA ILE A 853 -18.81 55.90 -51.72
C ILE A 853 -17.40 56.44 -51.99
N ASN A 854 -17.12 57.66 -51.49
CA ASN A 854 -15.80 58.24 -51.48
C ASN A 854 -14.81 57.49 -50.61
N SER A 855 -13.60 57.43 -51.11
CA SER A 855 -12.49 56.59 -50.54
C SER A 855 -11.84 57.14 -49.26
N ASP A 856 -12.29 58.26 -48.71
CA ASP A 856 -11.59 58.97 -47.60
C ASP A 856 -12.05 58.55 -46.21
N ASP A 857 -13.14 57.77 -46.06
CA ASP A 857 -13.65 57.35 -44.76
C ASP A 857 -13.12 56.01 -44.29
N VAL A 858 -12.29 55.30 -45.07
CA VAL A 858 -11.81 53.91 -44.72
C VAL A 858 -10.57 53.95 -43.85
N GLU A 859 -9.78 55.05 -43.88
CA GLU A 859 -8.50 55.04 -43.09
C GLU A 859 -8.67 55.42 -41.61
N LYS A 860 -9.81 56.09 -41.26
CA LYS A 860 -10.08 56.50 -39.88
C LYS A 860 -10.68 55.36 -38.99
N ARG A 861 -11.21 54.24 -39.56
CA ARG A 861 -11.83 53.15 -38.81
C ARG A 861 -10.86 52.02 -38.40
N SER A 862 -9.65 52.08 -38.95
CA SER A 862 -8.64 50.99 -38.63
C SER A 862 -7.92 51.19 -37.31
N CYS A 863 -7.92 52.43 -36.74
CA CYS A 863 -7.23 52.64 -35.44
C CYS A 863 -8.05 52.34 -34.19
N ASP A 864 -9.39 52.29 -34.29
CA ASP A 864 -10.26 52.25 -33.10
C ASP A 864 -10.51 50.83 -32.52
N SER A 865 -10.11 49.76 -33.20
CA SER A 865 -10.36 48.40 -32.70
C SER A 865 -9.44 47.94 -31.56
N THR A 866 -8.38 48.71 -31.28
CA THR A 866 -7.52 48.52 -30.11
C THR A 866 -8.04 49.20 -28.84
N GLN A 867 -9.02 50.12 -28.97
CA GLN A 867 -9.56 50.88 -27.84
C GLN A 867 -10.71 50.17 -27.11
N ALA A 868 -11.30 49.17 -27.71
CA ALA A 868 -12.51 48.52 -27.20
C ALA A 868 -12.36 47.69 -25.90
N LEU A 869 -11.13 47.35 -25.51
CA LEU A 869 -10.89 46.66 -24.24
C LEU A 869 -10.67 47.61 -23.04
N VAL A 870 -10.72 48.95 -23.30
CA VAL A 870 -10.23 50.02 -22.43
C VAL A 870 -11.32 50.82 -21.72
N ALA A 871 -12.56 50.76 -22.21
CA ALA A 871 -13.61 51.72 -21.80
C ALA A 871 -14.37 51.37 -20.49
N PHE A 872 -13.76 50.67 -19.59
CA PHE A 872 -14.47 50.03 -18.50
C PHE A 872 -14.56 50.76 -17.16
N THR A 873 -13.90 51.92 -16.97
CA THR A 873 -13.80 52.50 -15.63
C THR A 873 -14.30 53.92 -15.46
N HIS A 874 -15.07 54.43 -16.42
CA HIS A 874 -15.55 55.81 -16.31
C HIS A 874 -17.08 56.00 -16.17
N ALA A 875 -17.74 55.16 -15.39
CA ALA A 875 -19.12 55.42 -14.98
C ALA A 875 -19.29 55.22 -13.49
N SER A 876 -18.71 56.04 -12.69
CA SER A 876 -19.17 56.46 -11.36
C SER A 876 -18.05 57.22 -10.65
N ILE A 877 -18.23 58.51 -10.60
CA ILE A 877 -18.07 59.47 -9.51
C ILE A 877 -17.96 60.87 -10.16
N ALA A 878 -19.10 61.44 -10.37
CA ALA A 878 -19.24 62.89 -10.46
C ALA A 878 -19.70 63.36 -9.08
N TYR A 879 -18.85 64.05 -8.37
CA TYR A 879 -19.27 65.06 -7.39
C TYR A 879 -18.35 66.25 -7.50
N ASP A 880 -19.00 67.34 -7.66
CA ASP A 880 -18.52 68.72 -7.68
C ASP A 880 -17.62 69.08 -6.53
N LEU A 881 -16.62 70.00 -6.76
CA LEU A 881 -16.43 71.17 -5.95
C LEU A 881 -15.36 72.13 -6.58
N PRO A 882 -15.39 73.39 -6.23
CA PRO A 882 -15.05 74.45 -7.14
C PRO A 882 -13.63 74.97 -7.03
N SER A 883 -13.34 75.80 -8.04
CA SER A 883 -12.17 76.64 -8.24
C SER A 883 -11.68 77.39 -6.97
N ASP A 884 -10.39 77.45 -6.74
CA ASP A 884 -9.75 78.72 -6.56
C ASP A 884 -8.27 78.79 -6.93
N SER A 885 -7.90 80.01 -7.41
CA SER A 885 -6.66 80.42 -7.96
C SER A 885 -5.44 80.43 -7.14
N GLY A 886 -4.26 80.23 -7.67
CA GLY A 886 -3.07 80.84 -7.14
C GLY A 886 -1.71 80.25 -7.53
N SER A 887 -1.10 80.84 -8.57
CA SER A 887 0.36 81.07 -8.75
C SER A 887 1.41 80.01 -8.49
N SER A 888 2.22 79.76 -9.53
CA SER A 888 3.60 79.19 -9.55
C SER A 888 4.60 79.80 -8.60
N PRO A 889 5.80 79.26 -8.28
CA PRO A 889 6.77 78.70 -9.26
C PRO A 889 7.63 77.50 -8.82
N ALA A 890 8.30 76.94 -9.80
CA ALA A 890 9.37 76.00 -9.93
C ALA A 890 10.35 75.76 -8.78
N TYR A 891 10.75 74.49 -8.56
CA TYR A 891 12.12 73.93 -8.55
C TYR A 891 12.13 72.43 -8.46
N PRO A 892 13.17 71.68 -8.97
CA PRO A 892 13.17 70.26 -9.16
C PRO A 892 13.71 69.51 -7.91
N VAL A 893 13.07 68.46 -7.52
CA VAL A 893 13.63 67.47 -6.57
C VAL A 893 13.44 66.09 -7.10
N THR A 894 14.56 65.48 -7.35
CA THR A 894 14.71 64.05 -7.45
C THR A 894 14.24 63.38 -6.16
N GLU A 895 13.20 62.59 -6.22
CA GLU A 895 12.85 61.70 -5.13
C GLU A 895 12.61 60.27 -5.62
N SER A 896 13.34 59.39 -4.94
CA SER A 896 13.36 57.95 -4.99
C SER A 896 11.96 57.38 -4.76
N CYS A 897 11.60 56.40 -5.55
CA CYS A 897 10.41 55.56 -5.38
C CYS A 897 10.45 54.89 -4.00
N HIS A 898 9.65 55.35 -3.07
CA HIS A 898 9.25 54.56 -1.90
C HIS A 898 8.14 53.60 -2.29
N LEU A 899 8.49 52.33 -2.32
CA LEU A 899 7.52 51.25 -2.30
C LEU A 899 6.71 51.37 -1.00
N SER A 900 5.47 51.77 -1.07
CA SER A 900 4.51 51.48 -0.02
C SER A 900 4.21 50.00 -0.08
N SER A 901 4.67 49.30 0.96
CA SER A 901 4.47 47.88 1.21
C SER A 901 2.98 47.53 1.24
N VAL A 902 2.47 46.96 0.16
CA VAL A 902 1.31 46.08 0.29
C VAL A 902 1.87 44.75 0.82
N ALA A 903 1.54 44.43 2.07
CA ALA A 903 1.91 43.20 2.69
C ALA A 903 1.31 42.04 1.87
N PHE A 904 2.17 41.38 1.09
CA PHE A 904 1.88 40.05 0.59
C PHE A 904 2.04 39.09 1.78
N VAL A 905 0.95 38.57 2.26
CA VAL A 905 0.96 37.37 3.10
C VAL A 905 1.38 36.22 2.18
N PRO A 906 2.50 35.54 2.42
CA PRO A 906 2.81 34.35 1.64
C PRO A 906 1.82 33.26 2.05
N CYS A 907 1.00 32.80 1.12
CA CYS A 907 0.32 31.54 1.24
C CYS A 907 1.38 30.43 1.17
N LEU A 908 1.75 29.87 2.32
CA LEU A 908 2.41 28.60 2.44
C LEU A 908 1.44 27.46 2.13
#